data_9e6a63567b02228244374751492ab692
#
_entry.id   9e6a63567b02228244374751492ab692
#
_cell.length_a   1.000
_cell.length_b   1.000
_cell.length_c   1.000
_cell.angle_alpha   90.00
_cell.angle_beta   90.00
_cell.angle_gamma   90.00
#
_symmetry.space_group_name_H-M   'P 1'
#
loop_
_entity.id
_entity.type
_entity.pdbx_description
1 polymer ?
#
loop_
_entity_poly.entity_id
_entity_poly.type
_entity_poly.pdbx_seq_one_letter_code
_entity_poly.pdbx_strand_id
1 'polypeptide(L)'
;MTKVALAAYRFFQKRRAVFYLLLIGSFVLLALLASRMYYEEDISKLLPQTEENKGARFAFDRLKVKDKIFLEFRLSSNAQMDDYERNGRILAACKDFCDSLLSHDGEKDIEGIFKNLDPELLPSAASLILDNAPLFLDSTFYAKVGSLLEPRSVDSLMASNVSLLENDATGFYYDIICKDPLAFRNVMIGEALSLKDSSSNGLGISASNSFYLFSKDGEMAVAFLTPSFKAMDSKAGTRLVNRINSEIHAFETLHPGVEILYYGAPVQSVYNAKRIKKDLIYTVSCALIIILLIIGFCFRTKDTVFYLLLPLLYGVVFAVAIVYLIQGQMSFIALGIGCIVVGVALSYCIHIITHHKYIADVERVIREQAKPVTLGCITTVGSLLGLIFTRSSLLRDFGITASLVMIGTTLFALFFLPQFFSGKPSKKNEKAFATIEKITTYPYWKKSWLVLLAVVLFAAGAIYTRGRAHFDEDLHHIGYYESRVMKADSLYRANIDGGCRTRYFAAFSKDLDSALLLNSLLNEECKKLKSEGKISSFTNLSSLLVAGSEQSARIERWKSYFTPEKINSLIKTTKSAAEKNGLEPEMFEPFYEALNKEYTPVDICHSDVIPEEIMCNFIEQREDGTYLVFTNVKTTDMETLEEVSSLLASKAELKEGLLVVDPFFYTTDMLAIMNHDFNTVLIISSLFVLLILLIAFRNIIHAIIAFLPMFMSWYIVLGVMAVLNIEFNLINIVISTFIFGMGVDYSIFVMDGLIRGEGGGELIRYHRTAIFFSAVMLILAIGSLMFAVHPAIHSIGFSTLIGMASTILITFTLQPYLYYKLQRFKAKKQ
;
A
#
# COMPACT_ATOMS: atom_id res chain seq x y z
N MET A 1 39.05 11.34 15.31
CA MET A 1 38.98 9.99 14.68
C MET A 1 40.35 9.45 14.27
N THR A 2 41.22 10.18 13.51
CA THR A 2 42.55 9.68 13.06
C THR A 2 43.44 9.19 14.21
N LYS A 3 43.57 9.96 15.30
CA LYS A 3 44.33 9.54 16.49
C LYS A 3 43.78 8.28 17.14
N VAL A 4 42.44 8.16 17.22
CA VAL A 4 41.74 6.98 17.80
C VAL A 4 41.97 5.75 16.92
N ALA A 5 41.78 5.87 15.60
CA ALA A 5 41.99 4.74 14.67
C ALA A 5 43.45 4.24 14.70
N LEU A 6 44.44 5.14 14.75
CA LEU A 6 45.87 4.79 14.89
C LEU A 6 46.16 4.11 16.23
N ALA A 7 45.61 4.65 17.33
CA ALA A 7 45.78 4.02 18.64
C ALA A 7 45.18 2.61 18.70
N ALA A 8 44.00 2.45 18.17
CA ALA A 8 43.34 1.15 18.06
C ALA A 8 44.12 0.16 17.16
N TYR A 9 44.61 0.63 16.01
CA TYR A 9 45.47 -0.17 15.13
C TYR A 9 46.70 -0.69 15.86
N ARG A 10 47.45 0.18 16.55
CA ARG A 10 48.65 -0.18 17.32
C ARG A 10 48.33 -1.12 18.49
N PHE A 11 47.22 -0.90 19.16
CA PHE A 11 46.77 -1.76 20.26
C PHE A 11 46.46 -3.18 19.77
N PHE A 12 45.70 -3.32 18.71
CA PHE A 12 45.34 -4.63 18.13
C PHE A 12 46.56 -5.33 17.48
N GLN A 13 47.50 -4.59 16.91
CA GLN A 13 48.73 -5.18 16.40
C GLN A 13 49.54 -5.87 17.50
N LYS A 14 49.59 -5.28 18.70
CA LYS A 14 50.29 -5.83 19.86
C LYS A 14 49.53 -6.98 20.51
N ARG A 15 48.20 -7.02 20.39
CA ARG A 15 47.28 -7.97 21.07
C ARG A 15 46.36 -8.66 20.09
N ARG A 16 46.90 -9.49 19.21
CA ARG A 16 46.12 -10.20 18.16
C ARG A 16 44.98 -11.07 18.70
N ALA A 17 45.19 -11.75 19.84
CA ALA A 17 44.14 -12.57 20.46
C ALA A 17 42.93 -11.72 20.88
N VAL A 18 43.13 -10.54 21.45
CA VAL A 18 42.07 -9.60 21.82
C VAL A 18 41.33 -9.10 20.57
N PHE A 19 42.08 -8.85 19.47
CA PHE A 19 41.45 -8.49 18.20
C PHE A 19 40.47 -9.53 17.69
N TYR A 20 40.90 -10.80 17.58
CA TYR A 20 40.03 -11.88 17.10
C TYR A 20 38.86 -12.14 18.05
N LEU A 21 39.10 -12.08 19.36
CA LEU A 21 38.03 -12.27 20.36
C LEU A 21 36.98 -11.17 20.25
N LEU A 22 37.37 -9.90 20.11
CA LEU A 22 36.44 -8.79 19.94
C LEU A 22 35.70 -8.88 18.60
N LEU A 23 36.39 -9.20 17.50
CA LEU A 23 35.79 -9.32 16.18
C LEU A 23 34.75 -10.43 16.14
N ILE A 24 35.14 -11.65 16.56
CA ILE A 24 34.25 -12.83 16.54
C ILE A 24 33.14 -12.66 17.59
N GLY A 25 33.49 -12.25 18.81
CA GLY A 25 32.52 -12.03 19.89
C GLY A 25 31.45 -10.99 19.55
N SER A 26 31.87 -9.82 18.98
CA SER A 26 30.91 -8.81 18.53
C SER A 26 30.04 -9.32 17.39
N PHE A 27 30.62 -10.05 16.42
CA PHE A 27 29.85 -10.57 15.29
C PHE A 27 28.82 -11.62 15.74
N VAL A 28 29.21 -12.56 16.63
CA VAL A 28 28.28 -13.57 17.16
C VAL A 28 27.18 -12.92 17.99
N LEU A 29 27.53 -11.96 18.86
CA LEU A 29 26.52 -11.24 19.65
C LEU A 29 25.51 -10.52 18.77
N LEU A 30 26.00 -9.77 17.77
CA LEU A 30 25.15 -9.06 16.82
C LEU A 30 24.29 -10.01 15.99
N ALA A 31 24.86 -11.14 15.55
CA ALA A 31 24.12 -12.15 14.79
C ALA A 31 23.01 -12.81 15.63
N LEU A 32 23.27 -13.09 16.92
CA LEU A 32 22.24 -13.60 17.84
C LEU A 32 21.11 -12.59 18.07
N LEU A 33 21.42 -11.30 18.18
CA LEU A 33 20.39 -10.27 18.29
C LEU A 33 19.61 -10.12 16.98
N ALA A 34 20.30 -10.09 15.84
CA ALA A 34 19.68 -9.99 14.53
C ALA A 34 18.75 -11.18 14.19
N SER A 35 19.07 -12.39 14.69
CA SER A 35 18.23 -13.58 14.46
C SER A 35 16.86 -13.53 15.13
N ARG A 36 16.67 -12.62 16.09
CA ARG A 36 15.40 -12.39 16.80
C ARG A 36 14.52 -11.33 16.15
N MET A 37 14.98 -10.73 15.03
CA MET A 37 14.23 -9.68 14.32
C MET A 37 12.93 -10.23 13.75
N TYR A 38 11.83 -9.53 14.00
CA TYR A 38 10.57 -9.77 13.32
C TYR A 38 10.49 -8.90 12.06
N TYR A 39 10.23 -9.55 10.91
CA TYR A 39 10.08 -8.86 9.63
C TYR A 39 8.62 -8.67 9.32
N GLU A 40 8.21 -7.42 9.17
CA GLU A 40 6.86 -7.03 8.86
C GLU A 40 6.73 -6.71 7.36
N GLU A 41 5.67 -7.23 6.73
CA GLU A 41 5.41 -7.06 5.30
C GLU A 41 4.21 -6.15 5.02
N ASP A 42 3.76 -5.38 6.02
CA ASP A 42 2.59 -4.51 5.93
C ASP A 42 2.85 -3.27 5.07
N ILE A 43 2.24 -3.25 3.87
CA ILE A 43 2.33 -2.14 2.90
C ILE A 43 1.52 -0.92 3.38
N SER A 44 0.49 -1.08 4.24
CA SER A 44 -0.31 0.04 4.72
C SER A 44 0.51 1.05 5.54
N LYS A 45 1.64 0.61 6.10
CA LYS A 45 2.61 1.47 6.80
C LYS A 45 3.41 2.40 5.87
N LEU A 46 3.32 2.21 4.56
CA LEU A 46 3.81 3.18 3.57
C LEU A 46 3.05 4.51 3.68
N LEU A 47 1.75 4.42 4.02
CA LEU A 47 0.88 5.58 4.03
C LEU A 47 1.21 6.51 5.20
N PRO A 48 1.30 7.82 4.97
CA PRO A 48 1.57 8.80 6.01
C PRO A 48 0.48 8.80 7.08
N GLN A 49 0.85 8.90 8.34
CA GLN A 49 -0.09 8.97 9.46
C GLN A 49 -0.29 10.42 9.88
N THR A 50 -1.54 10.91 9.82
CA THR A 50 -1.94 12.21 10.37
C THR A 50 -2.96 12.03 11.48
N GLU A 51 -3.01 12.96 12.41
CA GLU A 51 -4.01 12.96 13.50
C GLU A 51 -5.43 13.10 12.94
N GLU A 52 -5.60 13.92 11.88
CA GLU A 52 -6.88 14.20 11.24
C GLU A 52 -7.48 12.95 10.57
N ASN A 53 -6.62 12.06 10.05
CA ASN A 53 -7.05 10.84 9.33
C ASN A 53 -7.13 9.59 10.21
N LYS A 54 -6.85 9.68 11.52
CA LYS A 54 -6.88 8.52 12.42
C LYS A 54 -8.24 7.81 12.44
N GLY A 55 -9.34 8.58 12.47
CA GLY A 55 -10.70 8.03 12.47
C GLY A 55 -11.04 7.32 11.16
N ALA A 56 -10.82 7.98 10.01
CA ALA A 56 -11.09 7.41 8.69
C ALA A 56 -10.20 6.19 8.40
N ARG A 57 -8.93 6.25 8.76
CA ARG A 57 -8.00 5.12 8.65
C ARG A 57 -8.45 3.95 9.52
N PHE A 58 -8.85 4.25 10.75
CA PHE A 58 -9.35 3.22 11.64
C PHE A 58 -10.57 2.52 11.06
N ALA A 59 -11.55 3.27 10.53
CA ALA A 59 -12.71 2.72 9.87
C ALA A 59 -12.33 1.92 8.60
N PHE A 60 -11.36 2.43 7.81
CA PHE A 60 -10.82 1.71 6.66
C PHE A 60 -10.15 0.39 7.05
N ASP A 61 -9.35 0.38 8.12
CA ASP A 61 -8.67 -0.84 8.60
C ASP A 61 -9.64 -1.92 9.07
N ARG A 62 -10.88 -1.56 9.45
CA ARG A 62 -11.95 -2.45 9.89
C ARG A 62 -12.94 -2.82 8.79
N LEU A 63 -12.87 -2.17 7.63
CA LEU A 63 -13.74 -2.48 6.50
C LEU A 63 -13.39 -3.87 5.93
N LYS A 64 -14.10 -4.92 6.35
CA LYS A 64 -13.83 -6.31 5.96
C LYS A 64 -13.95 -6.57 4.45
N VAL A 65 -14.75 -5.77 3.73
CA VAL A 65 -14.89 -5.91 2.26
C VAL A 65 -13.55 -5.76 1.53
N LYS A 66 -12.64 -4.91 2.04
CA LYS A 66 -11.31 -4.72 1.43
C LYS A 66 -10.41 -5.95 1.54
N ASP A 67 -10.65 -6.80 2.57
CA ASP A 67 -9.83 -7.97 2.85
C ASP A 67 -10.32 -9.22 2.09
N LYS A 68 -11.44 -9.12 1.36
CA LYS A 68 -12.01 -10.23 0.59
C LYS A 68 -11.22 -10.54 -0.67
N ILE A 69 -11.25 -11.81 -1.04
CA ILE A 69 -10.79 -12.30 -2.35
C ILE A 69 -12.02 -12.64 -3.17
N PHE A 70 -12.11 -12.05 -4.35
CA PHE A 70 -13.17 -12.26 -5.31
C PHE A 70 -12.77 -13.40 -6.22
N LEU A 71 -13.59 -14.43 -6.31
CA LEU A 71 -13.42 -15.59 -7.18
C LEU A 71 -14.43 -15.47 -8.32
N GLU A 72 -13.97 -15.51 -9.56
CA GLU A 72 -14.76 -15.36 -10.77
C GLU A 72 -14.71 -16.63 -11.59
N PHE A 73 -15.88 -17.13 -11.98
CA PHE A 73 -16.07 -18.36 -12.75
C PHE A 73 -16.76 -18.03 -14.06
N ARG A 74 -16.12 -18.34 -15.19
CA ARG A 74 -16.65 -18.08 -16.53
C ARG A 74 -16.20 -19.15 -17.53
N LEU A 75 -16.89 -19.27 -18.67
CA LEU A 75 -16.41 -20.12 -19.76
C LEU A 75 -15.33 -19.43 -20.58
N SER A 76 -14.29 -20.17 -20.95
CA SER A 76 -13.14 -19.65 -21.69
C SER A 76 -13.40 -19.44 -23.19
N SER A 77 -14.46 -20.04 -23.73
CA SER A 77 -14.91 -19.82 -25.12
C SER A 77 -16.44 -19.74 -25.19
N ASN A 78 -16.95 -18.77 -25.94
CA ASN A 78 -18.37 -18.67 -26.29
C ASN A 78 -18.73 -19.76 -27.30
N ALA A 79 -18.69 -21.04 -26.89
CA ALA A 79 -19.37 -22.09 -27.65
C ALA A 79 -20.84 -21.74 -27.68
N GLN A 80 -21.54 -21.97 -28.82
CA GLN A 80 -22.98 -21.82 -28.92
C GLN A 80 -23.67 -22.83 -27.98
N MET A 81 -23.73 -22.49 -26.68
CA MET A 81 -24.42 -23.23 -25.64
C MET A 81 -25.71 -22.48 -25.28
N ASP A 82 -26.73 -23.23 -24.90
CA ASP A 82 -27.91 -22.67 -24.27
C ASP A 82 -27.55 -22.05 -22.91
N ASP A 83 -28.21 -20.96 -22.56
CA ASP A 83 -27.97 -20.23 -21.30
C ASP A 83 -28.10 -21.14 -20.06
N TYR A 84 -29.05 -22.11 -20.13
CA TYR A 84 -29.24 -23.05 -19.03
C TYR A 84 -28.04 -24.00 -18.85
N GLU A 85 -27.51 -24.56 -19.94
CA GLU A 85 -26.33 -25.44 -19.90
C GLU A 85 -25.10 -24.69 -19.47
N ARG A 86 -24.91 -23.45 -19.97
CA ARG A 86 -23.83 -22.55 -19.60
C ARG A 86 -23.82 -22.28 -18.10
N ASN A 87 -24.95 -21.82 -17.57
CA ASN A 87 -25.10 -21.50 -16.15
C ASN A 87 -24.90 -22.73 -15.28
N GLY A 88 -25.44 -23.90 -15.69
CA GLY A 88 -25.26 -25.16 -14.98
C GLY A 88 -23.78 -25.56 -14.81
N ARG A 89 -22.99 -25.41 -15.88
CA ARG A 89 -21.53 -25.69 -15.84
C ARG A 89 -20.78 -24.73 -14.94
N ILE A 90 -21.10 -23.44 -15.02
CA ILE A 90 -20.44 -22.39 -14.19
C ILE A 90 -20.78 -22.63 -12.71
N LEU A 91 -22.04 -22.96 -12.41
CA LEU A 91 -22.51 -23.25 -11.03
C LEU A 91 -21.84 -24.49 -10.44
N ALA A 92 -21.79 -25.59 -11.21
CA ALA A 92 -21.13 -26.81 -10.77
C ALA A 92 -19.66 -26.51 -10.45
N ALA A 93 -18.96 -25.79 -11.35
CA ALA A 93 -17.58 -25.38 -11.17
C ALA A 93 -17.39 -24.50 -9.93
N CYS A 94 -18.25 -23.51 -9.72
CA CYS A 94 -18.20 -22.62 -8.56
C CYS A 94 -18.39 -23.39 -7.25
N LYS A 95 -19.37 -24.31 -7.21
CA LYS A 95 -19.64 -25.14 -6.03
C LYS A 95 -18.45 -26.04 -5.72
N ASP A 96 -18.03 -26.86 -6.69
CA ASP A 96 -17.00 -27.87 -6.50
C ASP A 96 -15.65 -27.25 -6.12
N PHE A 97 -15.30 -26.11 -6.74
CA PHE A 97 -14.08 -25.39 -6.41
C PHE A 97 -14.11 -24.82 -5.00
N CYS A 98 -15.18 -24.13 -4.61
CA CYS A 98 -15.31 -23.55 -3.28
C CYS A 98 -15.30 -24.62 -2.18
N ASP A 99 -15.99 -25.74 -2.40
CA ASP A 99 -16.07 -26.85 -1.45
C ASP A 99 -14.70 -27.58 -1.34
N SER A 100 -13.99 -27.76 -2.45
CA SER A 100 -12.61 -28.29 -2.44
C SER A 100 -11.66 -27.39 -1.68
N LEU A 101 -11.71 -26.06 -1.95
CA LEU A 101 -10.85 -25.10 -1.29
C LEU A 101 -11.05 -25.06 0.23
N LEU A 102 -12.30 -25.17 0.71
CA LEU A 102 -12.62 -25.25 2.14
C LEU A 102 -12.16 -26.58 2.76
N SER A 103 -12.36 -27.70 2.06
CA SER A 103 -12.01 -29.04 2.57
C SER A 103 -10.50 -29.21 2.74
N HIS A 104 -9.69 -28.53 1.95
CA HIS A 104 -8.23 -28.56 2.01
C HIS A 104 -7.63 -27.44 2.90
N ASP A 105 -8.44 -26.67 3.63
CA ASP A 105 -7.95 -25.60 4.53
C ASP A 105 -7.49 -26.14 5.89
N GLY A 106 -6.34 -26.86 5.88
CA GLY A 106 -5.75 -27.43 7.10
C GLY A 106 -5.21 -26.40 8.09
N GLU A 107 -4.86 -25.20 7.65
CA GLU A 107 -4.29 -24.12 8.48
C GLU A 107 -5.33 -23.08 8.91
N LYS A 108 -6.58 -23.24 8.52
CA LYS A 108 -7.68 -22.31 8.80
C LYS A 108 -7.38 -20.87 8.32
N ASP A 109 -6.79 -20.75 7.15
CA ASP A 109 -6.54 -19.47 6.49
C ASP A 109 -7.82 -18.83 5.91
N ILE A 110 -8.92 -19.59 5.83
CA ILE A 110 -10.23 -19.18 5.29
C ILE A 110 -11.25 -19.15 6.43
N GLU A 111 -11.86 -17.98 6.66
CA GLU A 111 -12.99 -17.81 7.59
C GLU A 111 -14.29 -18.36 6.97
N GLY A 112 -14.54 -18.07 5.69
CA GLY A 112 -15.69 -18.52 4.93
C GLY A 112 -15.65 -18.18 3.45
N ILE A 113 -16.51 -18.82 2.67
CA ILE A 113 -16.71 -18.49 1.25
C ILE A 113 -18.21 -18.27 1.00
N PHE A 114 -18.59 -17.03 0.69
CA PHE A 114 -19.93 -16.65 0.32
C PHE A 114 -20.10 -16.83 -1.20
N LYS A 115 -20.81 -17.85 -1.63
CA LYS A 115 -21.04 -18.20 -3.03
C LYS A 115 -22.51 -18.08 -3.45
N ASN A 116 -23.44 -18.32 -2.52
CA ASN A 116 -24.88 -18.24 -2.74
C ASN A 116 -25.60 -17.84 -1.46
N LEU A 117 -26.79 -17.32 -1.56
CA LEU A 117 -27.69 -17.18 -0.43
C LEU A 117 -28.30 -18.56 -0.09
N ASP A 118 -28.36 -18.86 1.21
CA ASP A 118 -29.07 -20.06 1.67
C ASP A 118 -30.56 -19.90 1.35
N PRO A 119 -31.15 -20.82 0.60
CA PRO A 119 -32.59 -20.79 0.30
C PRO A 119 -33.46 -20.73 1.54
N GLU A 120 -33.03 -21.30 2.67
CA GLU A 120 -33.76 -21.31 3.95
C GLU A 120 -33.72 -19.94 4.67
N LEU A 121 -32.80 -19.08 4.34
CA LEU A 121 -32.73 -17.72 4.91
C LEU A 121 -33.83 -16.80 4.39
N LEU A 122 -34.28 -16.96 3.14
CA LEU A 122 -35.29 -16.09 2.56
C LEU A 122 -36.64 -16.24 3.26
N PRO A 123 -37.16 -17.48 3.50
CA PRO A 123 -38.39 -17.69 4.29
C PRO A 123 -38.22 -17.16 5.72
N SER A 124 -37.09 -17.39 6.36
CA SER A 124 -36.83 -16.95 7.72
C SER A 124 -36.80 -15.42 7.84
N ALA A 125 -36.12 -14.73 6.89
CA ALA A 125 -36.09 -13.27 6.82
C ALA A 125 -37.49 -12.68 6.51
N ALA A 126 -38.21 -13.28 5.58
CA ALA A 126 -39.59 -12.89 5.26
C ALA A 126 -40.51 -13.06 6.49
N SER A 127 -40.37 -14.16 7.21
CA SER A 127 -41.15 -14.40 8.44
C SER A 127 -40.83 -13.38 9.52
N LEU A 128 -39.52 -13.10 9.76
CA LEU A 128 -39.08 -12.07 10.74
C LEU A 128 -39.70 -10.71 10.41
N ILE A 129 -39.65 -10.30 9.14
CA ILE A 129 -40.20 -9.02 8.69
C ILE A 129 -41.74 -8.99 8.84
N LEU A 130 -42.44 -10.06 8.40
CA LEU A 130 -43.90 -10.13 8.47
C LEU A 130 -44.43 -10.25 9.90
N ASP A 131 -43.77 -11.04 10.76
CA ASP A 131 -44.13 -11.20 12.18
C ASP A 131 -43.88 -9.95 13.01
N ASN A 132 -43.06 -9.01 12.49
CA ASN A 132 -42.74 -7.73 13.11
C ASN A 132 -42.98 -6.54 12.16
N ALA A 133 -43.98 -6.65 11.29
CA ALA A 133 -44.26 -5.66 10.23
C ALA A 133 -44.22 -4.18 10.69
N PRO A 134 -44.78 -3.79 11.88
CA PRO A 134 -44.74 -2.39 12.30
C PRO A 134 -43.35 -1.79 12.43
N LEU A 135 -42.31 -2.63 12.72
CA LEU A 135 -40.93 -2.17 12.89
C LEU A 135 -40.31 -1.73 11.56
N PHE A 136 -40.80 -2.28 10.45
CA PHE A 136 -40.26 -2.03 9.11
C PHE A 136 -41.07 -1.03 8.28
N LEU A 137 -42.24 -0.56 8.79
CA LEU A 137 -43.11 0.41 8.13
C LEU A 137 -42.73 1.83 8.53
N ASP A 138 -42.40 2.65 7.54
CA ASP A 138 -42.05 4.06 7.72
C ASP A 138 -43.21 5.03 7.54
N SER A 139 -42.99 6.33 7.60
CA SER A 139 -44.01 7.35 7.42
C SER A 139 -44.64 7.35 6.03
N THR A 140 -43.92 6.87 5.00
CA THR A 140 -44.41 6.83 3.62
C THR A 140 -45.50 5.76 3.44
N PHE A 141 -45.46 4.68 4.21
CA PHE A 141 -46.53 3.67 4.26
C PHE A 141 -47.84 4.29 4.70
N TYR A 142 -47.82 5.07 5.79
CA TYR A 142 -49.06 5.66 6.33
C TYR A 142 -49.67 6.72 5.41
N ALA A 143 -48.89 7.33 4.53
CA ALA A 143 -49.41 8.22 3.49
C ALA A 143 -50.15 7.46 2.38
N LYS A 144 -49.80 6.20 2.11
CA LYS A 144 -50.34 5.39 1.02
C LYS A 144 -51.35 4.32 1.47
N VAL A 145 -51.24 3.87 2.72
CA VAL A 145 -52.03 2.76 3.25
C VAL A 145 -53.53 3.01 3.18
N GLY A 146 -53.99 4.27 3.32
CA GLY A 146 -55.43 4.57 3.20
C GLY A 146 -56.07 4.12 1.90
N SER A 147 -55.37 4.27 0.77
CA SER A 147 -55.82 3.80 -0.53
C SER A 147 -55.76 2.27 -0.70
N LEU A 148 -54.85 1.61 0.00
CA LEU A 148 -54.71 0.14 0.01
C LEU A 148 -55.81 -0.51 0.80
N LEU A 149 -56.35 0.16 1.83
CA LEU A 149 -57.42 -0.33 2.71
C LEU A 149 -58.84 -0.07 2.15
N GLU A 150 -58.97 0.61 1.01
CA GLU A 150 -60.26 0.79 0.36
C GLU A 150 -60.83 -0.57 -0.06
N PRO A 151 -62.16 -0.79 0.09
CA PRO A 151 -62.80 -2.10 -0.23
C PRO A 151 -62.51 -2.62 -1.64
N ARG A 152 -62.41 -1.71 -2.63
CA ARG A 152 -62.06 -2.07 -4.03
C ARG A 152 -60.62 -2.53 -4.17
N SER A 153 -59.69 -1.89 -3.46
CA SER A 153 -58.25 -2.24 -3.48
C SER A 153 -58.02 -3.58 -2.78
N VAL A 154 -58.70 -3.82 -1.64
CA VAL A 154 -58.67 -5.08 -0.92
C VAL A 154 -59.20 -6.22 -1.79
N ASP A 155 -60.33 -6.02 -2.51
CA ASP A 155 -60.91 -7.01 -3.42
C ASP A 155 -59.95 -7.36 -4.59
N SER A 156 -59.30 -6.34 -5.18
CA SER A 156 -58.30 -6.53 -6.22
C SER A 156 -57.06 -7.29 -5.73
N LEU A 157 -56.60 -7.01 -4.49
CA LEU A 157 -55.46 -7.70 -3.89
C LEU A 157 -55.79 -9.18 -3.61
N MET A 158 -57.01 -9.47 -3.16
CA MET A 158 -57.46 -10.86 -2.96
C MET A 158 -57.53 -11.64 -4.28
N ALA A 159 -58.03 -11.02 -5.37
CA ALA A 159 -58.01 -11.65 -6.69
C ALA A 159 -56.55 -11.91 -7.18
N SER A 160 -55.60 -10.97 -6.89
CA SER A 160 -54.19 -11.17 -7.19
C SER A 160 -53.56 -12.30 -6.38
N ASN A 161 -53.94 -12.44 -5.09
CA ASN A 161 -53.45 -13.51 -4.22
C ASN A 161 -53.90 -14.89 -4.74
N VAL A 162 -55.15 -15.03 -5.24
CA VAL A 162 -55.60 -16.26 -5.90
C VAL A 162 -54.69 -16.63 -7.07
N SER A 163 -54.42 -15.67 -7.95
CA SER A 163 -53.54 -15.92 -9.09
C SER A 163 -52.13 -16.30 -8.69
N LEU A 164 -51.62 -15.76 -7.60
CA LEU A 164 -50.30 -16.12 -7.05
C LEU A 164 -50.28 -17.54 -6.48
N LEU A 165 -51.33 -17.92 -5.74
CA LEU A 165 -51.47 -19.27 -5.17
C LEU A 165 -51.66 -20.33 -6.24
N GLU A 166 -52.42 -20.07 -7.32
CA GLU A 166 -52.60 -20.98 -8.45
C GLU A 166 -51.28 -21.28 -9.19
N ASN A 167 -50.33 -20.36 -9.16
CA ASN A 167 -49.02 -20.50 -9.80
C ASN A 167 -47.90 -20.92 -8.83
N ASP A 168 -48.22 -21.14 -7.56
CA ASP A 168 -47.24 -21.49 -6.51
C ASP A 168 -46.99 -23.00 -6.43
N ALA A 169 -46.06 -23.48 -7.26
CA ALA A 169 -45.66 -24.89 -7.24
C ALA A 169 -44.87 -25.30 -5.98
N THR A 170 -44.39 -24.34 -5.19
CA THR A 170 -43.46 -24.53 -4.06
C THR A 170 -44.13 -24.36 -2.70
N GLY A 171 -45.32 -23.78 -2.64
CA GLY A 171 -45.99 -23.38 -1.39
C GLY A 171 -45.36 -22.15 -0.71
N PHE A 172 -44.39 -21.52 -1.33
CA PHE A 172 -43.66 -20.35 -0.76
C PHE A 172 -44.55 -19.13 -0.56
N TYR A 173 -45.45 -18.85 -1.51
CA TYR A 173 -46.39 -17.73 -1.40
C TYR A 173 -47.53 -17.96 -0.43
N TYR A 174 -47.85 -19.20 -0.11
CA TYR A 174 -48.95 -19.52 0.79
C TYR A 174 -48.78 -18.89 2.16
N ASP A 175 -47.65 -19.13 2.84
CA ASP A 175 -47.38 -18.60 4.17
C ASP A 175 -47.28 -17.05 4.17
N ILE A 176 -46.67 -16.48 3.12
CA ILE A 176 -46.59 -15.03 2.95
C ILE A 176 -47.95 -14.38 2.81
N ILE A 177 -48.83 -14.95 1.99
CA ILE A 177 -50.18 -14.43 1.75
C ILE A 177 -51.07 -14.59 3.00
N CYS A 178 -50.92 -15.69 3.76
CA CYS A 178 -51.63 -15.87 5.03
C CYS A 178 -51.30 -14.79 6.06
N LYS A 179 -50.01 -14.38 6.12
CA LYS A 179 -49.54 -13.37 7.05
C LYS A 179 -49.73 -11.93 6.55
N ASP A 180 -49.74 -11.71 5.22
CA ASP A 180 -49.83 -10.39 4.59
C ASP A 180 -50.72 -10.41 3.33
N PRO A 181 -52.04 -10.60 3.50
CA PRO A 181 -52.98 -10.64 2.38
C PRO A 181 -53.14 -9.29 1.66
N LEU A 182 -52.81 -8.18 2.32
CA LEU A 182 -52.94 -6.82 1.79
C LEU A 182 -51.65 -6.31 1.16
N ALA A 183 -50.64 -7.19 1.01
CA ALA A 183 -49.38 -6.88 0.37
C ALA A 183 -48.65 -5.67 0.96
N PHE A 184 -48.71 -5.48 2.28
CA PHE A 184 -47.89 -4.46 3.00
C PHE A 184 -46.42 -4.67 2.73
N ARG A 185 -46.00 -5.94 2.48
CA ARG A 185 -44.67 -6.32 2.01
C ARG A 185 -44.17 -5.49 0.81
N ASN A 186 -45.05 -5.07 -0.10
CA ASN A 186 -44.68 -4.32 -1.28
C ASN A 186 -44.14 -2.92 -0.92
N VAL A 187 -44.55 -2.37 0.22
CA VAL A 187 -44.03 -1.11 0.76
C VAL A 187 -42.77 -1.38 1.62
N MET A 188 -42.84 -2.40 2.49
CA MET A 188 -41.69 -2.81 3.33
C MET A 188 -40.51 -3.29 2.51
N ILE A 189 -40.78 -4.21 1.60
CA ILE A 189 -39.77 -4.89 0.76
C ILE A 189 -39.46 -4.06 -0.49
N GLY A 190 -40.38 -3.22 -0.96
CA GLY A 190 -40.12 -2.31 -2.09
C GLY A 190 -38.96 -1.37 -1.79
N GLU A 191 -38.79 -0.95 -0.56
CA GLU A 191 -37.61 -0.23 -0.12
C GLU A 191 -36.43 -1.15 0.20
N ALA A 192 -36.63 -2.32 0.75
CA ALA A 192 -35.59 -3.32 0.96
C ALA A 192 -35.15 -4.03 -0.34
N LEU A 193 -36.11 -4.26 -1.27
CA LEU A 193 -35.89 -4.74 -2.65
C LEU A 193 -35.65 -3.57 -3.68
N SER A 194 -35.60 -2.37 -3.27
CA SER A 194 -34.80 -1.37 -4.01
C SER A 194 -33.31 -1.76 -3.98
N LEU A 195 -32.95 -2.76 -3.19
CA LEU A 195 -31.88 -3.71 -3.52
C LEU A 195 -32.05 -4.32 -4.95
N LYS A 196 -33.25 -4.41 -5.52
CA LYS A 196 -33.45 -4.75 -6.93
C LYS A 196 -33.03 -3.63 -7.89
N ASP A 197 -33.12 -2.37 -7.47
CA ASP A 197 -32.50 -1.23 -8.15
C ASP A 197 -31.04 -1.01 -7.74
N SER A 198 -30.58 -1.57 -6.60
CA SER A 198 -29.16 -1.81 -6.34
C SER A 198 -28.60 -2.96 -7.20
N SER A 199 -29.43 -3.65 -7.97
CA SER A 199 -29.01 -4.46 -9.13
C SER A 199 -28.40 -3.61 -10.27
N SER A 200 -28.31 -2.28 -10.11
CA SER A 200 -27.32 -1.44 -10.79
C SER A 200 -25.88 -1.85 -10.48
N ASN A 201 -25.65 -2.67 -9.45
CA ASN A 201 -24.35 -3.21 -9.07
C ASN A 201 -23.89 -4.42 -9.90
N GLY A 202 -24.51 -4.72 -11.04
CA GLY A 202 -24.00 -5.74 -11.94
C GLY A 202 -24.16 -7.21 -11.47
N LEU A 203 -24.41 -7.46 -10.18
CA LEU A 203 -24.68 -8.80 -9.64
C LEU A 203 -26.19 -9.05 -9.51
N GLY A 204 -26.66 -10.16 -10.04
CA GLY A 204 -28.04 -10.65 -9.91
C GLY A 204 -28.10 -11.92 -9.06
N ILE A 205 -29.13 -12.00 -8.23
CA ILE A 205 -29.47 -13.23 -7.50
C ILE A 205 -30.82 -13.67 -8.04
N SER A 206 -30.91 -14.91 -8.51
CA SER A 206 -32.14 -15.46 -9.07
C SER A 206 -32.38 -16.88 -8.55
N ALA A 207 -33.62 -17.22 -8.32
CA ALA A 207 -34.01 -18.59 -7.99
C ALA A 207 -33.65 -19.57 -9.11
N SER A 208 -33.70 -19.13 -10.38
CA SER A 208 -33.28 -19.94 -11.54
C SER A 208 -31.80 -20.34 -11.49
N ASN A 209 -30.94 -19.55 -10.78
CA ASN A 209 -29.54 -19.82 -10.61
C ASN A 209 -29.23 -20.35 -9.19
N SER A 210 -30.17 -20.98 -8.52
CA SER A 210 -30.02 -21.52 -7.17
C SER A 210 -29.46 -20.50 -6.16
N PHE A 211 -29.87 -19.22 -6.30
CA PHE A 211 -29.45 -18.07 -5.48
C PHE A 211 -27.95 -17.75 -5.49
N TYR A 212 -27.19 -18.26 -6.45
CA TYR A 212 -25.80 -17.86 -6.68
C TYR A 212 -25.71 -16.43 -7.23
N LEU A 213 -24.57 -15.81 -7.01
CA LEU A 213 -24.27 -14.47 -7.51
C LEU A 213 -23.78 -14.54 -8.95
N PHE A 214 -24.52 -13.94 -9.87
CA PHE A 214 -24.15 -13.83 -11.28
C PHE A 214 -24.02 -12.39 -11.74
N SER A 215 -23.17 -12.15 -12.75
CA SER A 215 -23.21 -10.90 -13.51
C SER A 215 -24.55 -10.74 -14.24
N LYS A 216 -24.94 -9.50 -14.58
CA LYS A 216 -26.23 -9.20 -15.23
C LYS A 216 -26.43 -9.92 -16.58
N ASP A 217 -25.33 -10.09 -17.31
CA ASP A 217 -25.30 -10.82 -18.59
C ASP A 217 -25.40 -12.34 -18.43
N GLY A 218 -25.31 -12.85 -17.18
CA GLY A 218 -25.33 -14.28 -16.90
C GLY A 218 -24.07 -15.03 -17.33
N GLU A 219 -22.99 -14.32 -17.71
CA GLU A 219 -21.78 -14.95 -18.25
C GLU A 219 -20.76 -15.31 -17.17
N MET A 220 -20.89 -14.76 -15.95
CA MET A 220 -19.91 -14.92 -14.89
C MET A 220 -20.58 -15.13 -13.53
N ALA A 221 -20.21 -16.19 -12.81
CA ALA A 221 -20.54 -16.35 -11.39
C ALA A 221 -19.40 -15.79 -10.52
N VAL A 222 -19.78 -15.26 -9.36
CA VAL A 222 -18.83 -14.65 -8.41
C VAL A 222 -19.03 -15.26 -7.02
N ALA A 223 -17.91 -15.55 -6.33
CA ALA A 223 -17.91 -15.90 -4.93
C ALA A 223 -16.93 -15.00 -4.16
N PHE A 224 -17.22 -14.76 -2.88
CA PHE A 224 -16.41 -13.93 -2.00
C PHE A 224 -15.76 -14.80 -0.93
N LEU A 225 -14.44 -14.93 -0.99
CA LEU A 225 -13.67 -15.61 0.04
C LEU A 225 -13.22 -14.60 1.09
N THR A 226 -13.54 -14.88 2.35
CA THR A 226 -13.10 -14.08 3.51
C THR A 226 -11.91 -14.79 4.15
N PRO A 227 -10.69 -14.20 4.11
CA PRO A 227 -9.54 -14.73 4.81
C PRO A 227 -9.69 -14.56 6.32
N SER A 228 -9.12 -15.48 7.12
CA SER A 228 -9.03 -15.36 8.58
C SER A 228 -7.95 -14.37 9.06
N PHE A 229 -7.22 -13.77 8.12
CA PHE A 229 -6.12 -12.84 8.36
C PHE A 229 -6.33 -11.51 7.61
N LYS A 230 -5.62 -10.47 8.03
CA LYS A 230 -5.71 -9.15 7.36
C LYS A 230 -5.02 -9.19 5.99
N ALA A 231 -5.52 -8.42 5.02
CA ALA A 231 -5.01 -8.34 3.65
C ALA A 231 -3.48 -8.13 3.54
N MET A 232 -2.86 -7.58 4.57
CA MET A 232 -1.44 -7.25 4.62
C MET A 232 -0.55 -8.36 5.22
N ASP A 233 -1.11 -9.47 5.73
CA ASP A 233 -0.31 -10.62 6.16
C ASP A 233 0.18 -11.42 4.94
N SER A 234 1.36 -11.07 4.48
CA SER A 234 1.97 -11.67 3.29
C SER A 234 2.31 -13.17 3.47
N LYS A 235 2.51 -13.67 4.70
CA LYS A 235 2.80 -15.11 4.92
C LYS A 235 1.55 -15.95 4.76
N ALA A 236 0.49 -15.61 5.50
CA ALA A 236 -0.79 -16.29 5.40
C ALA A 236 -1.37 -16.10 3.99
N GLY A 237 -1.32 -14.89 3.45
CA GLY A 237 -1.73 -14.59 2.07
C GLY A 237 -0.97 -15.42 1.03
N THR A 238 0.34 -15.62 1.20
CA THR A 238 1.13 -16.47 0.28
C THR A 238 0.71 -17.92 0.33
N ARG A 239 0.40 -18.46 1.52
CA ARG A 239 -0.12 -19.85 1.66
C ARG A 239 -1.46 -19.98 0.93
N LEU A 240 -2.39 -19.06 1.20
CA LEU A 240 -3.72 -19.06 0.59
C LEU A 240 -3.66 -18.91 -0.94
N VAL A 241 -2.90 -17.94 -1.47
CA VAL A 241 -2.75 -17.73 -2.92
C VAL A 241 -2.09 -18.94 -3.59
N ASN A 242 -1.11 -19.58 -2.95
CA ASN A 242 -0.51 -20.80 -3.50
C ASN A 242 -1.51 -21.95 -3.51
N ARG A 243 -2.37 -22.08 -2.49
CA ARG A 243 -3.45 -23.07 -2.43
C ARG A 243 -4.47 -22.82 -3.54
N ILE A 244 -4.96 -21.60 -3.68
CA ILE A 244 -5.87 -21.22 -4.77
C ILE A 244 -5.29 -21.59 -6.13
N ASN A 245 -4.01 -21.30 -6.38
CA ASN A 245 -3.36 -21.66 -7.65
C ASN A 245 -3.24 -23.19 -7.83
N SER A 246 -2.89 -23.94 -6.80
CA SER A 246 -2.82 -25.41 -6.91
C SER A 246 -4.20 -26.04 -7.15
N GLU A 247 -5.23 -25.55 -6.49
CA GLU A 247 -6.61 -25.98 -6.73
C GLU A 247 -7.08 -25.64 -8.14
N ILE A 248 -6.77 -24.44 -8.65
CA ILE A 248 -7.10 -24.05 -10.04
C ILE A 248 -6.48 -25.04 -11.03
N HIS A 249 -5.20 -25.38 -10.87
CA HIS A 249 -4.52 -26.33 -11.77
C HIS A 249 -5.13 -27.75 -11.71
N ALA A 250 -5.50 -28.21 -10.54
CA ALA A 250 -6.20 -29.49 -10.39
C ALA A 250 -7.60 -29.43 -11.04
N PHE A 251 -8.29 -28.32 -10.87
CA PHE A 251 -9.64 -28.10 -11.29
C PHE A 251 -9.79 -27.93 -12.82
N GLU A 252 -8.83 -27.30 -13.50
CA GLU A 252 -8.80 -27.15 -14.95
C GLU A 252 -8.86 -28.50 -15.70
N THR A 253 -8.40 -29.59 -15.04
CA THR A 253 -8.49 -30.95 -15.58
C THR A 253 -9.86 -31.58 -15.40
N LEU A 254 -10.62 -31.20 -14.37
CA LEU A 254 -11.93 -31.75 -14.03
C LEU A 254 -13.07 -31.02 -14.76
N HIS A 255 -12.94 -29.70 -14.95
CA HIS A 255 -13.93 -28.84 -15.61
C HIS A 255 -13.31 -28.12 -16.81
N PRO A 256 -13.03 -28.83 -17.91
CA PRO A 256 -12.41 -28.25 -19.10
C PRO A 256 -13.29 -27.15 -19.68
N GLY A 257 -12.69 -25.99 -19.96
CA GLY A 257 -13.38 -24.84 -20.55
C GLY A 257 -13.94 -23.83 -19.55
N VAL A 258 -13.88 -24.09 -18.23
CA VAL A 258 -14.16 -23.07 -17.20
C VAL A 258 -12.86 -22.37 -16.80
N GLU A 259 -12.82 -21.05 -16.96
CA GLU A 259 -11.74 -20.20 -16.50
C GLU A 259 -12.08 -19.67 -15.09
N ILE A 260 -11.15 -19.87 -14.13
CA ILE A 260 -11.27 -19.35 -12.77
C ILE A 260 -10.26 -18.23 -12.62
N LEU A 261 -10.75 -17.03 -12.35
CA LEU A 261 -9.96 -15.85 -12.06
C LEU A 261 -10.19 -15.41 -10.62
N TYR A 262 -9.24 -14.68 -10.06
CA TYR A 262 -9.39 -14.16 -8.70
C TYR A 262 -8.60 -12.87 -8.52
N TYR A 263 -9.13 -11.96 -7.71
CA TYR A 263 -8.47 -10.71 -7.37
C TYR A 263 -8.86 -10.28 -5.95
N GLY A 264 -8.22 -9.25 -5.44
CA GLY A 264 -8.47 -8.67 -4.12
C GLY A 264 -7.19 -8.10 -3.51
N ALA A 265 -7.32 -7.25 -2.50
CA ALA A 265 -6.16 -6.63 -1.85
C ALA A 265 -5.18 -7.65 -1.25
N PRO A 266 -5.61 -8.77 -0.62
CA PRO A 266 -4.69 -9.81 -0.14
C PRO A 266 -3.86 -10.43 -1.26
N VAL A 267 -4.50 -10.71 -2.40
CA VAL A 267 -3.85 -11.28 -3.59
C VAL A 267 -2.82 -10.31 -4.16
N GLN A 268 -3.21 -9.06 -4.32
CA GLN A 268 -2.35 -7.99 -4.83
C GLN A 268 -1.12 -7.78 -3.94
N SER A 269 -1.32 -7.79 -2.62
CA SER A 269 -0.23 -7.67 -1.64
C SER A 269 0.79 -8.79 -1.79
N VAL A 270 0.34 -10.04 -1.95
CA VAL A 270 1.20 -11.22 -2.13
C VAL A 270 2.03 -11.13 -3.41
N TYR A 271 1.40 -10.81 -4.56
CA TYR A 271 2.13 -10.72 -5.83
C TYR A 271 3.11 -9.56 -5.83
N ASN A 272 2.73 -8.43 -5.24
CA ASN A 272 3.59 -7.27 -5.07
C ASN A 272 4.82 -7.61 -4.20
N ALA A 273 4.62 -8.22 -3.03
CA ALA A 273 5.71 -8.65 -2.15
C ALA A 273 6.63 -9.70 -2.81
N LYS A 274 6.05 -10.72 -3.48
CA LYS A 274 6.81 -11.70 -4.26
C LYS A 274 7.66 -11.04 -5.34
N ARG A 275 7.10 -10.03 -6.04
CA ARG A 275 7.82 -9.32 -7.10
C ARG A 275 8.96 -8.50 -6.55
N ILE A 276 8.72 -7.70 -5.50
CA ILE A 276 9.77 -6.95 -4.81
C ILE A 276 10.92 -7.87 -4.40
N LYS A 277 10.60 -8.98 -3.71
CA LYS A 277 11.61 -9.95 -3.27
C LYS A 277 12.41 -10.54 -4.42
N LYS A 278 11.73 -10.92 -5.51
CA LYS A 278 12.36 -11.46 -6.71
C LYS A 278 13.29 -10.45 -7.36
N ASP A 279 12.80 -9.23 -7.60
CA ASP A 279 13.58 -8.16 -8.23
C ASP A 279 14.81 -7.82 -7.39
N LEU A 280 14.68 -7.67 -6.07
CA LEU A 280 15.80 -7.40 -5.18
C LEU A 280 16.85 -8.50 -5.20
N ILE A 281 16.45 -9.76 -5.09
CA ILE A 281 17.40 -10.88 -5.12
C ILE A 281 18.16 -10.89 -6.46
N TYR A 282 17.48 -10.74 -7.60
CA TYR A 282 18.14 -10.78 -8.90
C TYR A 282 19.02 -9.56 -9.14
N THR A 283 18.52 -8.34 -8.90
CA THR A 283 19.26 -7.12 -9.19
C THR A 283 20.47 -6.96 -8.30
N VAL A 284 20.31 -7.19 -6.98
CA VAL A 284 21.42 -7.08 -6.02
C VAL A 284 22.47 -8.17 -6.23
N SER A 285 22.04 -9.42 -6.46
CA SER A 285 22.97 -10.52 -6.73
C SER A 285 23.76 -10.29 -8.02
N CYS A 286 23.09 -9.88 -9.08
CA CYS A 286 23.73 -9.56 -10.35
C CYS A 286 24.75 -8.41 -10.19
N ALA A 287 24.34 -7.32 -9.55
CA ALA A 287 25.23 -6.19 -9.25
C ALA A 287 26.44 -6.62 -8.44
N LEU A 288 26.23 -7.38 -7.36
CA LEU A 288 27.31 -7.85 -6.50
C LEU A 288 28.30 -8.74 -7.25
N ILE A 289 27.82 -9.68 -8.04
CA ILE A 289 28.66 -10.55 -8.88
C ILE A 289 29.51 -9.70 -9.86
N ILE A 290 28.90 -8.75 -10.58
CA ILE A 290 29.62 -7.88 -11.51
C ILE A 290 30.66 -7.03 -10.77
N ILE A 291 30.30 -6.45 -9.63
CA ILE A 291 31.22 -5.67 -8.78
C ILE A 291 32.43 -6.54 -8.36
N LEU A 292 32.18 -7.76 -7.86
CA LEU A 292 33.23 -8.66 -7.42
C LEU A 292 34.13 -9.12 -8.58
N LEU A 293 33.57 -9.34 -9.78
CA LEU A 293 34.35 -9.65 -10.98
C LEU A 293 35.27 -8.50 -11.39
N ILE A 294 34.75 -7.26 -11.43
CA ILE A 294 35.57 -6.07 -11.78
C ILE A 294 36.69 -5.86 -10.75
N ILE A 295 36.35 -5.95 -9.47
CA ILE A 295 37.33 -5.77 -8.38
C ILE A 295 38.35 -6.90 -8.40
N GLY A 296 37.93 -8.17 -8.55
CA GLY A 296 38.84 -9.31 -8.69
C GLY A 296 39.80 -9.18 -9.85
N PHE A 297 39.30 -8.71 -11.03
CA PHE A 297 40.12 -8.42 -12.21
C PHE A 297 41.14 -7.29 -11.98
N CYS A 298 40.70 -6.18 -11.39
CA CYS A 298 41.55 -5.01 -11.17
C CYS A 298 42.56 -5.23 -10.03
N PHE A 299 42.16 -5.81 -8.92
CA PHE A 299 42.95 -5.91 -7.70
C PHE A 299 43.79 -7.20 -7.62
N ARG A 300 43.47 -8.21 -8.43
CA ARG A 300 44.26 -9.47 -8.57
C ARG A 300 44.60 -10.23 -7.29
N THR A 301 43.82 -10.03 -6.22
CA THR A 301 44.01 -10.76 -4.95
C THR A 301 42.67 -11.29 -4.47
N LYS A 302 42.57 -12.58 -4.11
CA LYS A 302 41.34 -13.19 -3.53
C LYS A 302 40.95 -12.53 -2.24
N ASP A 303 41.91 -12.03 -1.47
CA ASP A 303 41.69 -11.35 -0.19
C ASP A 303 40.90 -10.04 -0.35
N THR A 304 40.99 -9.37 -1.51
CA THR A 304 40.24 -8.12 -1.75
C THR A 304 38.74 -8.34 -1.73
N VAL A 305 38.26 -9.47 -2.23
CA VAL A 305 36.83 -9.85 -2.16
C VAL A 305 36.41 -10.01 -0.71
N PHE A 306 37.24 -10.70 0.09
CA PHE A 306 36.98 -10.85 1.52
C PHE A 306 36.98 -9.49 2.26
N TYR A 307 37.94 -8.60 1.93
CA TYR A 307 38.03 -7.25 2.52
C TYR A 307 36.86 -6.34 2.18
N LEU A 308 36.10 -6.65 1.14
CA LEU A 308 34.86 -5.92 0.78
C LEU A 308 33.63 -6.54 1.42
N LEU A 309 33.49 -7.88 1.35
CA LEU A 309 32.29 -8.55 1.82
C LEU A 309 32.18 -8.57 3.34
N LEU A 310 33.28 -8.75 4.06
CA LEU A 310 33.26 -8.87 5.52
C LEU A 310 32.78 -7.59 6.24
N PRO A 311 33.27 -6.37 5.89
CA PRO A 311 32.75 -5.12 6.45
C PRO A 311 31.26 -4.90 6.14
N LEU A 312 30.85 -5.24 4.92
CA LEU A 312 29.47 -5.12 4.51
C LEU A 312 28.57 -6.04 5.34
N LEU A 313 28.92 -7.31 5.45
CA LEU A 313 28.16 -8.28 6.24
C LEU A 313 28.06 -7.84 7.72
N TYR A 314 29.20 -7.35 8.27
CA TYR A 314 29.21 -6.81 9.62
C TYR A 314 28.28 -5.61 9.77
N GLY A 315 28.28 -4.68 8.80
CA GLY A 315 27.41 -3.50 8.79
C GLY A 315 25.92 -3.85 8.74
N VAL A 316 25.56 -4.82 7.91
CA VAL A 316 24.15 -5.30 7.81
C VAL A 316 23.74 -5.98 9.13
N VAL A 317 24.54 -6.90 9.66
CA VAL A 317 24.22 -7.58 10.92
C VAL A 317 24.17 -6.58 12.09
N PHE A 318 25.07 -5.60 12.11
CA PHE A 318 25.07 -4.51 13.08
C PHE A 318 23.76 -3.70 13.01
N ALA A 319 23.33 -3.33 11.82
CA ALA A 319 22.13 -2.55 11.64
C ALA A 319 20.88 -3.31 12.11
N VAL A 320 20.71 -4.56 11.67
CA VAL A 320 19.58 -5.40 12.07
C VAL A 320 19.54 -5.63 13.58
N ALA A 321 20.70 -5.89 14.19
CA ALA A 321 20.82 -6.07 15.65
C ALA A 321 20.42 -4.80 16.43
N ILE A 322 20.87 -3.63 16.00
CA ILE A 322 20.52 -2.37 16.67
C ILE A 322 19.06 -1.99 16.45
N VAL A 323 18.52 -2.19 15.23
CA VAL A 323 17.08 -1.97 14.97
C VAL A 323 16.23 -2.91 15.83
N TYR A 324 16.65 -4.18 16.01
CA TYR A 324 15.97 -5.09 16.95
C TYR A 324 15.91 -4.52 18.37
N LEU A 325 17.01 -3.95 18.87
CA LEU A 325 17.05 -3.35 20.22
C LEU A 325 16.20 -2.08 20.35
N ILE A 326 15.98 -1.33 19.25
CA ILE A 326 15.22 -0.08 19.27
C ILE A 326 13.73 -0.32 19.05
N GLN A 327 13.35 -1.17 18.10
CA GLN A 327 11.97 -1.31 17.59
C GLN A 327 11.43 -2.75 17.70
N GLY A 328 12.30 -3.78 17.75
CA GLY A 328 11.93 -5.20 17.77
C GLY A 328 11.41 -5.73 16.41
N GLN A 329 11.01 -4.86 15.51
CA GLN A 329 10.46 -5.18 14.18
C GLN A 329 11.03 -4.28 13.10
N MET A 330 10.99 -4.73 11.84
CA MET A 330 11.49 -3.97 10.68
C MET A 330 10.67 -4.30 9.43
N SER A 331 10.37 -3.29 8.62
CA SER A 331 9.73 -3.48 7.32
C SER A 331 10.65 -4.26 6.37
N PHE A 332 10.13 -5.34 5.76
CA PHE A 332 10.85 -6.09 4.74
C PHE A 332 11.12 -5.24 3.49
N ILE A 333 10.22 -4.32 3.15
CA ILE A 333 10.37 -3.38 2.03
C ILE A 333 11.50 -2.40 2.33
N ALA A 334 11.58 -1.87 3.56
CA ALA A 334 12.68 -0.98 3.97
C ALA A 334 14.04 -1.68 3.87
N LEU A 335 14.11 -2.95 4.25
CA LEU A 335 15.32 -3.78 4.07
C LEU A 335 15.67 -3.94 2.59
N GLY A 336 14.65 -4.15 1.74
CA GLY A 336 14.81 -4.26 0.29
C GLY A 336 15.40 -3.01 -0.35
N ILE A 337 14.84 -1.84 -0.05
CA ILE A 337 15.40 -0.55 -0.48
C ILE A 337 16.80 -0.36 0.11
N GLY A 338 17.05 -0.86 1.32
CA GLY A 338 18.36 -0.84 1.99
C GLY A 338 19.47 -1.55 1.20
N CYS A 339 19.15 -2.44 0.27
CA CYS A 339 20.13 -3.05 -0.62
C CYS A 339 20.86 -2.02 -1.50
N ILE A 340 20.26 -0.85 -1.77
CA ILE A 340 20.93 0.27 -2.46
C ILE A 340 22.12 0.77 -1.65
N VAL A 341 21.98 0.78 -0.34
CA VAL A 341 23.01 1.24 0.61
C VAL A 341 24.25 0.33 0.60
N VAL A 342 24.10 -0.91 0.13
CA VAL A 342 25.21 -1.84 -0.04
C VAL A 342 26.31 -1.26 -0.94
N GLY A 343 25.92 -0.68 -2.09
CA GLY A 343 26.88 -0.03 -3.00
C GLY A 343 27.64 1.13 -2.34
N VAL A 344 26.94 1.90 -1.52
CA VAL A 344 27.52 3.05 -0.79
C VAL A 344 28.44 2.60 0.33
N ALA A 345 28.01 1.62 1.12
CA ALA A 345 28.79 1.06 2.22
C ALA A 345 30.11 0.46 1.72
N LEU A 346 30.10 -0.22 0.57
CA LEU A 346 31.31 -0.72 -0.09
C LEU A 346 32.28 0.40 -0.51
N SER A 347 31.76 1.59 -0.81
CA SER A 347 32.56 2.76 -1.20
C SER A 347 33.62 3.09 -0.14
N TYR A 348 33.31 3.06 1.14
CA TYR A 348 34.28 3.37 2.19
C TYR A 348 35.40 2.32 2.30
N CYS A 349 35.07 1.06 2.11
CA CYS A 349 36.05 -0.02 2.08
C CYS A 349 36.99 0.13 0.88
N ILE A 350 36.44 0.42 -0.31
CA ILE A 350 37.27 0.54 -1.52
C ILE A 350 38.22 1.70 -1.47
N HIS A 351 37.86 2.83 -0.81
CA HIS A 351 38.76 3.95 -0.59
C HIS A 351 40.00 3.52 0.20
N ILE A 352 39.81 2.78 1.30
CA ILE A 352 40.93 2.30 2.14
C ILE A 352 41.74 1.24 1.40
N ILE A 353 41.10 0.29 0.73
CA ILE A 353 41.75 -0.79 0.00
C ILE A 353 42.54 -0.24 -1.18
N THR A 354 41.98 0.68 -1.96
CA THR A 354 42.64 1.29 -3.11
C THR A 354 43.88 2.08 -2.64
N HIS A 355 43.78 2.79 -1.54
CA HIS A 355 44.91 3.53 -0.97
C HIS A 355 46.05 2.60 -0.56
N HIS A 356 45.71 1.45 0.10
CA HIS A 356 46.68 0.42 0.45
C HIS A 356 47.36 -0.23 -0.76
N LYS A 357 46.74 -0.22 -1.95
CA LYS A 357 47.40 -0.70 -3.21
C LYS A 357 48.51 0.19 -3.67
N TYR A 358 48.52 1.48 -3.25
CA TYR A 358 49.57 2.43 -3.57
C TYR A 358 50.61 2.56 -2.44
N ILE A 359 50.16 2.43 -1.18
CA ILE A 359 50.99 2.66 0.00
C ILE A 359 51.03 1.41 0.86
N ALA A 360 52.21 0.82 1.05
CA ALA A 360 52.39 -0.36 1.89
C ALA A 360 52.25 -0.05 3.40
N ASP A 361 52.58 1.19 3.82
CA ASP A 361 52.49 1.62 5.21
C ASP A 361 51.00 1.83 5.62
N VAL A 362 50.48 0.89 6.41
CA VAL A 362 49.11 0.88 6.92
C VAL A 362 48.82 2.09 7.82
N GLU A 363 49.80 2.54 8.63
CA GLU A 363 49.58 3.72 9.47
C GLU A 363 49.39 4.99 8.62
N ARG A 364 50.13 5.11 7.51
CA ARG A 364 49.98 6.22 6.58
C ARG A 364 48.59 6.13 5.88
N VAL A 365 48.16 4.96 5.48
CA VAL A 365 46.81 4.75 4.93
C VAL A 365 45.70 5.21 5.90
N ILE A 366 45.77 4.80 7.18
CA ILE A 366 44.86 5.25 8.22
C ILE A 366 44.90 6.77 8.40
N ARG A 367 46.07 7.35 8.42
CA ARG A 367 46.28 8.80 8.64
C ARG A 367 45.67 9.63 7.52
N GLU A 368 45.74 9.15 6.27
CA GLU A 368 45.25 9.85 5.10
C GLU A 368 43.77 9.61 4.86
N GLN A 369 43.23 8.39 5.16
CA GLN A 369 41.87 8.02 4.87
C GLN A 369 40.85 8.19 6.03
N ALA A 370 41.30 8.14 7.29
CA ALA A 370 40.37 8.17 8.41
C ALA A 370 39.51 9.45 8.47
N LYS A 371 40.06 10.61 8.12
CA LYS A 371 39.33 11.89 8.16
C LYS A 371 38.26 11.94 7.03
N PRO A 372 38.62 11.77 5.74
CA PRO A 372 37.61 11.84 4.66
C PRO A 372 36.54 10.74 4.77
N VAL A 373 36.92 9.51 5.11
CA VAL A 373 35.94 8.39 5.28
C VAL A 373 34.97 8.67 6.44
N THR A 374 35.48 9.18 7.59
CA THR A 374 34.58 9.54 8.71
C THR A 374 33.68 10.70 8.34
N LEU A 375 34.19 11.70 7.61
CA LEU A 375 33.41 12.86 7.20
C LEU A 375 32.31 12.45 6.22
N GLY A 376 32.63 11.62 5.21
CA GLY A 376 31.67 11.06 4.29
C GLY A 376 30.58 10.25 5.02
N CYS A 377 30.98 9.38 5.95
CA CYS A 377 30.03 8.64 6.75
C CYS A 377 29.06 9.55 7.52
N ILE A 378 29.56 10.59 8.19
CA ILE A 378 28.71 11.51 8.96
C ILE A 378 27.75 12.27 8.04
N THR A 379 28.20 12.74 6.88
CA THR A 379 27.32 13.45 5.93
C THR A 379 26.24 12.54 5.36
N THR A 380 26.59 11.32 4.98
CA THR A 380 25.63 10.35 4.45
C THR A 380 24.64 9.89 5.50
N VAL A 381 25.12 9.55 6.71
CA VAL A 381 24.26 9.17 7.85
C VAL A 381 23.31 10.31 8.21
N GLY A 382 23.79 11.54 8.29
CA GLY A 382 22.94 12.67 8.63
C GLY A 382 21.89 12.99 7.56
N SER A 383 22.25 12.82 6.28
CA SER A 383 21.29 12.94 5.18
C SER A 383 20.20 11.85 5.25
N LEU A 384 20.58 10.60 5.51
CA LEU A 384 19.64 9.47 5.66
C LEU A 384 18.76 9.60 6.90
N LEU A 385 19.32 10.09 8.02
CA LEU A 385 18.55 10.38 9.24
C LEU A 385 17.54 11.52 9.03
N GLY A 386 17.70 12.34 8.00
CA GLY A 386 16.70 13.32 7.59
C GLY A 386 15.34 12.68 7.28
N LEU A 387 15.31 11.39 6.88
CA LEU A 387 14.09 10.64 6.65
C LEU A 387 13.28 10.36 7.93
N ILE A 388 13.86 10.49 9.11
CA ILE A 388 13.12 10.33 10.39
C ILE A 388 12.04 11.41 10.54
N PHE A 389 12.20 12.55 9.88
CA PHE A 389 11.24 13.65 9.91
C PHE A 389 10.07 13.45 8.95
N THR A 390 10.04 12.36 8.17
CA THR A 390 8.89 12.02 7.32
C THR A 390 7.77 11.38 8.13
N ARG A 391 6.55 11.53 7.65
CA ARG A 391 5.36 10.90 8.22
C ARG A 391 5.21 9.43 7.80
N SER A 392 5.95 8.99 6.79
CA SER A 392 5.99 7.58 6.36
C SER A 392 6.87 6.74 7.28
N SER A 393 6.30 5.71 7.91
CA SER A 393 7.05 4.79 8.77
C SER A 393 8.10 4.00 7.98
N LEU A 394 7.79 3.62 6.73
CA LEU A 394 8.74 2.94 5.84
C LEU A 394 10.01 3.76 5.61
N LEU A 395 9.86 5.05 5.28
CA LEU A 395 11.01 5.94 5.03
C LEU A 395 11.83 6.17 6.28
N ARG A 396 11.19 6.25 7.45
CA ARG A 396 11.89 6.32 8.76
C ARG A 396 12.69 5.05 9.03
N ASP A 397 12.07 3.88 8.87
CA ASP A 397 12.74 2.59 9.07
C ASP A 397 13.92 2.41 8.12
N PHE A 398 13.73 2.80 6.86
CA PHE A 398 14.81 2.82 5.86
C PHE A 398 15.94 3.77 6.27
N GLY A 399 15.64 5.01 6.66
CA GLY A 399 16.63 5.99 7.07
C GLY A 399 17.47 5.53 8.27
N ILE A 400 16.82 4.94 9.28
CA ILE A 400 17.50 4.37 10.47
C ILE A 400 18.36 3.18 10.07
N THR A 401 17.80 2.21 9.34
CA THR A 401 18.52 0.98 8.96
C THR A 401 19.72 1.30 8.06
N ALA A 402 19.52 2.12 7.04
CA ALA A 402 20.58 2.55 6.12
C ALA A 402 21.71 3.28 6.86
N SER A 403 21.37 4.18 7.78
CA SER A 403 22.35 4.90 8.62
C SER A 403 23.16 3.94 9.48
N LEU A 404 22.52 2.93 10.08
CA LEU A 404 23.20 1.93 10.91
C LEU A 404 24.10 1.01 10.09
N VAL A 405 23.69 0.60 8.87
CA VAL A 405 24.57 -0.15 7.94
C VAL A 405 25.82 0.66 7.64
N MET A 406 25.67 1.96 7.33
CA MET A 406 26.80 2.87 7.05
C MET A 406 27.75 3.02 8.24
N ILE A 407 27.20 3.21 9.44
CA ILE A 407 27.98 3.31 10.68
C ILE A 407 28.75 2.00 10.94
N GLY A 408 28.05 0.84 10.91
CA GLY A 408 28.64 -0.47 11.16
C GLY A 408 29.76 -0.80 10.18
N THR A 409 29.52 -0.58 8.87
CA THR A 409 30.54 -0.79 7.82
C THR A 409 31.74 0.14 7.98
N THR A 410 31.50 1.42 8.28
CA THR A 410 32.58 2.40 8.47
C THR A 410 33.40 2.10 9.73
N LEU A 411 32.75 1.70 10.83
CA LEU A 411 33.48 1.25 12.02
C LEU A 411 34.37 0.07 11.70
N PHE A 412 33.84 -0.93 10.99
CA PHE A 412 34.64 -2.06 10.57
C PHE A 412 35.82 -1.64 9.66
N ALA A 413 35.54 -0.80 8.67
CA ALA A 413 36.52 -0.33 7.70
C ALA A 413 37.68 0.46 8.34
N LEU A 414 37.41 1.23 9.40
CA LEU A 414 38.45 2.03 10.09
C LEU A 414 39.18 1.26 11.20
N PHE A 415 38.54 0.38 11.93
CA PHE A 415 39.12 -0.27 13.11
C PHE A 415 39.55 -1.73 12.88
N PHE A 416 38.77 -2.50 12.11
CA PHE A 416 39.05 -3.93 11.91
C PHE A 416 39.77 -4.22 10.58
N LEU A 417 39.33 -3.58 9.47
CA LEU A 417 39.87 -3.86 8.13
C LEU A 417 41.41 -3.64 8.03
N PRO A 418 42.02 -2.58 8.60
CA PRO A 418 43.48 -2.36 8.51
C PRO A 418 44.30 -3.45 9.17
N GLN A 419 43.72 -4.24 10.09
CA GLN A 419 44.43 -5.35 10.77
C GLN A 419 44.71 -6.53 9.85
N PHE A 420 43.96 -6.67 8.75
CA PHE A 420 44.15 -7.71 7.74
C PHE A 420 45.19 -7.36 6.68
N PHE A 421 45.62 -6.11 6.62
CA PHE A 421 46.59 -5.66 5.62
C PHE A 421 47.98 -6.16 5.95
N SER A 422 48.68 -6.68 4.94
CA SER A 422 50.10 -7.00 5.03
C SER A 422 50.92 -5.72 4.78
N GLY A 423 52.01 -5.51 5.52
CA GLY A 423 52.91 -4.38 5.30
C GLY A 423 53.71 -4.49 3.98
N LYS A 424 53.34 -5.34 3.06
CA LYS A 424 53.93 -5.52 1.73
C LYS A 424 53.02 -4.89 0.66
N PRO A 425 53.60 -4.35 -0.45
CA PRO A 425 52.80 -3.85 -1.56
C PRO A 425 51.90 -4.98 -2.12
N SER A 426 50.61 -4.71 -2.16
CA SER A 426 49.66 -5.68 -2.63
C SER A 426 49.65 -5.73 -4.16
N LYS A 427 49.56 -6.95 -4.74
CA LYS A 427 49.49 -7.14 -6.23
C LYS A 427 48.25 -6.43 -6.78
N LYS A 428 48.43 -5.73 -7.90
CA LYS A 428 47.37 -5.05 -8.66
C LYS A 428 47.53 -5.34 -10.16
N ASN A 429 46.46 -5.17 -10.94
CA ASN A 429 46.57 -5.20 -12.40
C ASN A 429 47.09 -3.87 -12.89
N GLU A 430 48.41 -3.78 -13.13
CA GLU A 430 49.09 -2.53 -13.48
C GLU A 430 48.50 -1.89 -14.76
N LYS A 431 48.12 -2.70 -15.77
CA LYS A 431 47.53 -2.19 -17.00
C LYS A 431 46.15 -1.56 -16.74
N ALA A 432 45.30 -2.23 -15.95
CA ALA A 432 43.99 -1.70 -15.57
C ALA A 432 44.12 -0.42 -14.74
N PHE A 433 45.00 -0.40 -13.73
CA PHE A 433 45.21 0.77 -12.90
C PHE A 433 45.83 1.94 -13.70
N ALA A 434 46.79 1.69 -14.58
CA ALA A 434 47.35 2.72 -15.47
C ALA A 434 46.30 3.34 -16.41
N THR A 435 45.39 2.51 -16.95
CA THR A 435 44.27 3.00 -17.77
C THR A 435 43.31 3.86 -16.94
N ILE A 436 42.92 3.40 -15.74
CA ILE A 436 42.05 4.14 -14.83
C ILE A 436 42.69 5.44 -14.40
N GLU A 437 43.96 5.41 -14.05
CA GLU A 437 44.72 6.62 -13.71
C GLU A 437 44.79 7.62 -14.88
N LYS A 438 45.01 7.16 -16.11
CA LYS A 438 44.97 8.01 -17.29
C LYS A 438 43.63 8.70 -17.47
N ILE A 439 42.52 7.96 -17.23
CA ILE A 439 41.18 8.53 -17.30
C ILE A 439 40.97 9.54 -16.16
N THR A 440 41.24 9.15 -14.90
CA THR A 440 40.90 9.95 -13.71
C THR A 440 41.82 11.15 -13.46
N THR A 441 43.08 11.11 -13.91
CA THR A 441 44.02 12.22 -13.81
C THR A 441 43.91 13.19 -14.96
N TYR A 442 43.19 12.85 -16.04
CA TYR A 442 42.95 13.78 -17.13
C TYR A 442 42.31 15.08 -16.64
N PRO A 443 42.82 16.26 -17.03
CA PRO A 443 42.37 17.55 -16.50
C PRO A 443 41.05 18.00 -17.18
N TYR A 444 39.93 17.31 -16.89
CA TYR A 444 38.61 17.61 -17.46
C TYR A 444 38.17 19.05 -17.22
N TRP A 445 38.59 19.66 -16.09
CA TRP A 445 38.34 21.05 -15.72
C TRP A 445 38.98 22.08 -16.65
N LYS A 446 40.00 21.69 -17.46
CA LYS A 446 40.58 22.55 -18.49
C LYS A 446 39.73 22.60 -19.79
N LYS A 447 38.80 21.67 -19.97
CA LYS A 447 37.89 21.63 -21.12
C LYS A 447 36.68 22.50 -20.87
N SER A 448 36.71 23.74 -21.37
CA SER A 448 35.65 24.73 -21.14
C SER A 448 34.25 24.22 -21.55
N TRP A 449 34.16 23.36 -22.60
CA TRP A 449 32.87 22.84 -23.04
C TRP A 449 32.22 21.86 -22.03
N LEU A 450 33.01 21.07 -21.27
CA LEU A 450 32.49 20.20 -20.21
C LEU A 450 31.96 21.01 -19.01
N VAL A 451 32.68 22.08 -18.65
CA VAL A 451 32.22 23.01 -17.61
C VAL A 451 30.96 23.72 -18.06
N LEU A 452 30.91 24.18 -19.32
CA LEU A 452 29.70 24.78 -19.92
C LEU A 452 28.55 23.80 -19.97
N LEU A 453 28.78 22.55 -20.38
CA LEU A 453 27.77 21.49 -20.39
C LEU A 453 27.12 21.31 -19.00
N ALA A 454 27.91 21.22 -17.94
CA ALA A 454 27.39 21.08 -16.59
C ALA A 454 26.52 22.28 -16.19
N VAL A 455 26.93 23.50 -16.55
CA VAL A 455 26.17 24.73 -16.27
C VAL A 455 24.89 24.79 -17.12
N VAL A 456 24.95 24.41 -18.40
CA VAL A 456 23.78 24.39 -19.28
C VAL A 456 22.76 23.36 -18.83
N LEU A 457 23.19 22.15 -18.48
CA LEU A 457 22.27 21.12 -17.94
C LEU A 457 21.59 21.58 -16.67
N PHE A 458 22.35 22.22 -15.75
CA PHE A 458 21.78 22.80 -14.54
C PHE A 458 20.76 23.92 -14.87
N ALA A 459 21.12 24.86 -15.72
CA ALA A 459 20.25 25.97 -16.09
C ALA A 459 18.98 25.47 -16.81
N ALA A 460 19.12 24.53 -17.73
CA ALA A 460 18.00 23.91 -18.42
C ALA A 460 17.05 23.21 -17.43
N GLY A 461 17.58 22.40 -16.52
CA GLY A 461 16.79 21.75 -15.47
C GLY A 461 16.07 22.77 -14.57
N ALA A 462 16.79 23.77 -14.08
CA ALA A 462 16.22 24.81 -13.20
C ALA A 462 15.14 25.67 -13.88
N ILE A 463 15.32 26.02 -15.15
CA ILE A 463 14.38 26.83 -15.91
C ILE A 463 13.14 26.00 -16.29
N TYR A 464 13.34 24.78 -16.79
CA TYR A 464 12.25 23.92 -17.26
C TYR A 464 11.29 23.52 -16.12
N THR A 465 11.81 23.13 -14.99
CA THR A 465 11.00 22.69 -13.85
C THR A 465 10.58 23.83 -12.91
N ARG A 466 11.23 25.02 -13.04
CA ARG A 466 11.09 26.12 -12.06
C ARG A 466 11.36 25.65 -10.62
N GLY A 467 12.18 24.62 -10.45
CA GLY A 467 12.50 24.00 -9.16
C GLY A 467 11.37 23.19 -8.53
N ARG A 468 10.32 22.88 -9.25
CA ARG A 468 9.18 22.09 -8.75
C ARG A 468 9.35 20.63 -9.11
N ALA A 469 9.03 19.74 -8.16
CA ALA A 469 8.89 18.32 -8.38
C ALA A 469 7.43 18.03 -8.78
N HIS A 470 7.24 17.11 -9.73
CA HIS A 470 5.93 16.58 -10.09
C HIS A 470 5.73 15.24 -9.38
N PHE A 471 4.59 15.08 -8.71
CA PHE A 471 4.27 13.88 -7.94
C PHE A 471 3.18 13.09 -8.65
N ASP A 472 3.33 11.76 -8.65
CA ASP A 472 2.35 10.82 -9.17
C ASP A 472 1.15 10.76 -8.21
N GLU A 473 -0.02 11.07 -8.75
CA GLU A 473 -1.29 11.06 -8.02
C GLU A 473 -1.90 9.66 -7.93
N ASP A 474 -1.47 8.73 -8.80
CA ASP A 474 -2.04 7.40 -8.86
C ASP A 474 -1.16 6.37 -8.12
N LEU A 475 -1.66 5.92 -6.96
CA LEU A 475 -1.02 4.85 -6.18
C LEU A 475 -0.91 3.53 -6.94
N HIS A 476 -1.72 3.33 -7.99
CA HIS A 476 -1.62 2.12 -8.81
C HIS A 476 -0.29 2.05 -9.56
N HIS A 477 0.33 3.19 -9.91
CA HIS A 477 1.63 3.22 -10.58
C HIS A 477 2.80 2.81 -9.65
N ILE A 478 2.58 2.79 -8.33
CA ILE A 478 3.62 2.41 -7.35
C ILE A 478 3.72 0.89 -7.21
N GLY A 479 2.61 0.16 -7.35
CA GLY A 479 2.51 -1.28 -7.16
C GLY A 479 2.83 -2.09 -8.43
N TYR A 480 3.19 -3.37 -8.22
CA TYR A 480 3.25 -4.35 -9.29
C TYR A 480 1.93 -5.10 -9.37
N TYR A 481 1.33 -5.15 -10.55
CA TYR A 481 0.10 -5.88 -10.83
C TYR A 481 0.38 -7.10 -11.70
N GLU A 482 0.02 -8.28 -11.19
CA GLU A 482 0.11 -9.53 -11.97
C GLU A 482 -0.95 -9.52 -13.07
N SER A 483 -0.59 -9.88 -14.31
CA SER A 483 -1.49 -9.79 -15.46
C SER A 483 -2.81 -10.54 -15.28
N ARG A 484 -2.80 -11.71 -14.60
CA ARG A 484 -3.99 -12.50 -14.31
C ARG A 484 -4.93 -11.78 -13.32
N VAL A 485 -4.35 -11.15 -12.29
CA VAL A 485 -5.11 -10.39 -11.28
C VAL A 485 -5.70 -9.12 -11.91
N MET A 486 -4.93 -8.45 -12.76
CA MET A 486 -5.41 -7.27 -13.50
C MET A 486 -6.54 -7.61 -14.48
N LYS A 487 -6.47 -8.78 -15.14
CA LYS A 487 -7.56 -9.28 -15.99
C LYS A 487 -8.84 -9.51 -15.17
N ALA A 488 -8.73 -10.16 -14.00
CA ALA A 488 -9.85 -10.39 -13.10
C ALA A 488 -10.46 -9.05 -12.64
N ASP A 489 -9.68 -8.13 -12.07
CA ASP A 489 -10.16 -6.82 -11.64
C ASP A 489 -10.85 -6.04 -12.77
N SER A 490 -10.28 -6.07 -13.98
CA SER A 490 -10.86 -5.42 -15.17
C SER A 490 -12.20 -6.02 -15.57
N LEU A 491 -12.33 -7.34 -15.54
CA LEU A 491 -13.58 -8.04 -15.86
C LEU A 491 -14.66 -7.76 -14.81
N TYR A 492 -14.30 -7.79 -13.53
CA TYR A 492 -15.22 -7.46 -12.44
C TYR A 492 -15.76 -6.03 -12.60
N ARG A 493 -14.86 -5.06 -12.80
CA ARG A 493 -15.27 -3.66 -12.97
C ARG A 493 -16.14 -3.44 -14.19
N ALA A 494 -15.86 -4.13 -15.30
CA ALA A 494 -16.64 -4.00 -16.52
C ALA A 494 -18.06 -4.59 -16.37
N ASN A 495 -18.17 -5.78 -15.78
CA ASN A 495 -19.42 -6.55 -15.75
C ASN A 495 -20.25 -6.28 -14.48
N ILE A 496 -19.64 -5.84 -13.37
CA ILE A 496 -20.31 -5.71 -12.07
C ILE A 496 -20.36 -4.27 -11.61
N ASP A 497 -19.23 -3.54 -11.59
CA ASP A 497 -19.22 -2.17 -11.09
C ASP A 497 -19.68 -1.13 -12.12
N GLY A 498 -19.78 -1.50 -13.40
CA GLY A 498 -20.21 -0.59 -14.47
C GLY A 498 -19.30 0.65 -14.62
N GLY A 499 -18.04 0.56 -14.18
CA GLY A 499 -17.08 1.67 -14.20
C GLY A 499 -17.30 2.73 -13.10
N CYS A 500 -18.24 2.52 -12.18
CA CYS A 500 -18.53 3.46 -11.10
C CYS A 500 -17.38 3.56 -10.08
N ARG A 501 -17.28 4.74 -9.46
CA ARG A 501 -16.39 4.98 -8.32
C ARG A 501 -17.14 4.78 -7.01
N THR A 502 -16.51 4.13 -6.05
CA THR A 502 -17.11 3.74 -4.77
C THR A 502 -16.44 4.46 -3.61
N ARG A 503 -17.26 4.96 -2.67
CA ARG A 503 -16.80 5.52 -1.39
C ARG A 503 -17.65 4.96 -0.26
N TYR A 504 -17.01 4.68 0.87
CA TYR A 504 -17.68 4.20 2.06
C TYR A 504 -17.85 5.33 3.07
N PHE A 505 -18.98 5.34 3.73
CA PHE A 505 -19.29 6.24 4.83
C PHE A 505 -19.57 5.40 6.05
N ALA A 506 -18.97 5.74 7.19
CA ALA A 506 -19.19 5.03 8.45
C ALA A 506 -19.87 5.97 9.44
N ALA A 507 -21.11 5.66 9.80
CA ALA A 507 -21.75 6.27 10.95
C ALA A 507 -21.16 5.65 12.23
N PHE A 508 -20.72 6.46 13.19
CA PHE A 508 -20.08 5.95 14.39
C PHE A 508 -20.64 6.53 15.68
N SER A 509 -20.75 5.67 16.69
CA SER A 509 -21.16 6.06 18.05
C SER A 509 -20.67 5.01 19.07
N LYS A 510 -20.61 5.38 20.36
CA LYS A 510 -20.39 4.41 21.46
C LYS A 510 -21.61 3.54 21.72
N ASP A 511 -22.76 3.97 21.27
CA ASP A 511 -24.03 3.27 21.37
C ASP A 511 -24.49 2.82 20.00
N LEU A 512 -24.85 1.55 19.84
CA LEU A 512 -25.30 0.97 18.57
C LEU A 512 -26.56 1.65 18.05
N ASP A 513 -27.51 1.95 18.93
CA ASP A 513 -28.76 2.61 18.53
C ASP A 513 -28.51 3.97 17.89
N SER A 514 -27.63 4.77 18.51
CA SER A 514 -27.21 6.07 17.96
C SER A 514 -26.48 5.94 16.62
N ALA A 515 -25.63 4.91 16.44
CA ALA A 515 -24.94 4.67 15.16
C ALA A 515 -25.93 4.27 14.05
N LEU A 516 -26.94 3.44 14.38
CA LEU A 516 -28.01 3.04 13.45
C LEU A 516 -28.91 4.23 13.07
N LEU A 517 -29.22 5.14 14.03
CA LEU A 517 -29.95 6.38 13.74
C LEU A 517 -29.19 7.29 12.77
N LEU A 518 -27.89 7.50 13.01
CA LEU A 518 -27.05 8.29 12.10
C LEU A 518 -27.00 7.64 10.70
N ASN A 519 -26.94 6.31 10.65
CA ASN A 519 -26.96 5.58 9.38
C ASN A 519 -28.32 5.69 8.66
N SER A 520 -29.43 5.79 9.40
CA SER A 520 -30.75 6.04 8.80
C SER A 520 -30.87 7.46 8.23
N LEU A 521 -30.33 8.48 8.90
CA LEU A 521 -30.25 9.85 8.38
C LEU A 521 -29.39 9.90 7.09
N LEU A 522 -28.25 9.19 7.10
CA LEU A 522 -27.42 9.06 5.90
C LEU A 522 -28.17 8.41 4.73
N ASN A 523 -28.99 7.39 5.01
CA ASN A 523 -29.84 6.73 4.00
C ASN A 523 -30.82 7.70 3.35
N GLU A 524 -31.49 8.54 4.13
CA GLU A 524 -32.45 9.54 3.60
C GLU A 524 -31.73 10.58 2.71
N GLU A 525 -30.55 11.05 3.10
CA GLU A 525 -29.76 11.95 2.26
C GLU A 525 -29.27 11.26 0.98
N CYS A 526 -28.86 9.97 1.06
CA CYS A 526 -28.49 9.20 -0.13
C CYS A 526 -29.69 8.99 -1.09
N LYS A 527 -30.89 8.72 -0.57
CA LYS A 527 -32.13 8.63 -1.39
C LYS A 527 -32.38 9.94 -2.13
N LYS A 528 -32.22 11.08 -1.45
CA LYS A 528 -32.40 12.41 -2.05
C LYS A 528 -31.34 12.65 -3.15
N LEU A 529 -30.07 12.41 -2.88
CA LEU A 529 -28.99 12.58 -3.86
C LEU A 529 -29.17 11.65 -5.08
N LYS A 530 -29.72 10.43 -4.88
CA LYS A 530 -30.07 9.52 -5.97
C LYS A 530 -31.20 10.08 -6.82
N SER A 531 -32.24 10.66 -6.20
CA SER A 531 -33.34 11.30 -6.92
C SER A 531 -32.90 12.54 -7.70
N GLU A 532 -31.86 13.24 -7.24
CA GLU A 532 -31.22 14.38 -7.92
C GLU A 532 -30.23 13.93 -9.02
N GLY A 533 -30.00 12.62 -9.19
CA GLY A 533 -29.06 12.07 -10.17
C GLY A 533 -27.57 12.26 -9.84
N LYS A 534 -27.24 12.67 -8.61
CA LYS A 534 -25.85 12.89 -8.16
C LYS A 534 -25.14 11.60 -7.80
N ILE A 535 -25.85 10.56 -7.37
CA ILE A 535 -25.29 9.24 -7.12
C ILE A 535 -25.97 8.19 -8.00
N SER A 536 -25.15 7.24 -8.49
CA SER A 536 -25.65 6.15 -9.34
C SER A 536 -26.39 5.09 -8.51
N SER A 537 -25.80 4.69 -7.41
CA SER A 537 -26.39 3.74 -6.47
C SER A 537 -25.75 3.86 -5.09
N PHE A 538 -26.40 3.32 -4.09
CA PHE A 538 -25.87 3.18 -2.74
C PHE A 538 -26.39 1.92 -2.08
N THR A 539 -25.63 1.36 -1.13
CA THR A 539 -26.03 0.20 -0.33
C THR A 539 -25.98 0.57 1.14
N ASN A 540 -27.16 0.49 1.79
CA ASN A 540 -27.34 0.82 3.19
C ASN A 540 -28.34 -0.16 3.80
N LEU A 541 -28.11 -0.65 5.02
CA LEU A 541 -28.98 -1.61 5.68
C LEU A 541 -29.98 -0.98 6.67
N SER A 542 -30.14 0.36 6.69
CA SER A 542 -31.02 1.03 7.65
C SER A 542 -32.50 0.65 7.52
N SER A 543 -32.94 0.19 6.36
CA SER A 543 -34.29 -0.34 6.16
C SER A 543 -34.51 -1.68 6.87
N LEU A 544 -33.46 -2.47 7.08
CA LEU A 544 -33.49 -3.76 7.77
C LEU A 544 -33.02 -3.62 9.21
N LEU A 545 -31.95 -2.88 9.45
CA LEU A 545 -31.34 -2.64 10.76
C LEU A 545 -31.89 -1.32 11.33
N VAL A 546 -33.10 -1.37 11.85
CA VAL A 546 -33.79 -0.22 12.44
C VAL A 546 -33.36 -0.03 13.89
N ALA A 547 -32.95 1.19 14.26
CA ALA A 547 -32.60 1.54 15.63
C ALA A 547 -33.76 1.30 16.61
N GLY A 548 -33.50 0.83 17.83
CA GLY A 548 -34.53 0.49 18.83
C GLY A 548 -35.41 1.67 19.20
N SER A 549 -34.85 2.87 19.28
CA SER A 549 -35.59 4.12 19.46
C SER A 549 -36.54 4.42 18.30
N GLU A 550 -36.13 4.21 17.06
CA GLU A 550 -36.98 4.36 15.89
C GLU A 550 -38.02 3.23 15.80
N GLN A 551 -37.66 1.98 16.18
CA GLN A 551 -38.63 0.87 16.29
C GLN A 551 -39.77 1.25 17.24
N SER A 552 -39.44 1.80 18.41
CA SER A 552 -40.42 2.26 19.39
C SER A 552 -41.33 3.34 18.79
N ALA A 553 -40.79 4.30 18.07
CA ALA A 553 -41.56 5.35 17.41
C ALA A 553 -42.47 4.81 16.28
N ARG A 554 -42.01 3.77 15.56
CA ARG A 554 -42.85 3.08 14.52
C ARG A 554 -43.96 2.26 15.14
N ILE A 555 -43.73 1.59 16.27
CA ILE A 555 -44.76 0.90 17.02
C ILE A 555 -45.85 1.89 17.51
N GLU A 556 -45.50 3.04 18.03
CA GLU A 556 -46.44 4.05 18.44
C GLU A 556 -47.26 4.61 17.25
N ARG A 557 -46.63 4.83 16.10
CA ARG A 557 -47.32 5.19 14.84
C ARG A 557 -48.31 4.13 14.39
N TRP A 558 -47.93 2.84 14.48
CA TRP A 558 -48.81 1.72 14.17
C TRP A 558 -50.05 1.73 15.11
N LYS A 559 -49.86 1.79 16.43
CA LYS A 559 -50.95 1.82 17.42
C LYS A 559 -51.88 3.03 17.22
N SER A 560 -51.33 4.19 16.88
CA SER A 560 -52.11 5.40 16.65
C SER A 560 -52.93 5.34 15.34
N TYR A 561 -52.42 4.66 14.31
CA TYR A 561 -53.13 4.52 13.04
C TYR A 561 -54.16 3.41 13.04
N PHE A 562 -53.81 2.22 13.50
CA PHE A 562 -54.66 1.04 13.60
C PHE A 562 -55.36 1.01 14.97
N THR A 563 -56.42 1.85 15.09
CA THR A 563 -57.30 1.81 16.27
C THR A 563 -58.17 0.54 16.26
N PRO A 564 -58.66 0.06 17.43
CA PRO A 564 -59.53 -1.12 17.50
C PRO A 564 -60.70 -1.07 16.51
N GLU A 565 -61.27 0.10 16.27
CA GLU A 565 -62.39 0.29 15.33
C GLU A 565 -61.94 0.09 13.88
N LYS A 566 -60.79 0.63 13.49
CA LYS A 566 -60.22 0.43 12.17
C LYS A 566 -59.82 -1.02 11.93
N ILE A 567 -59.20 -1.68 12.93
CA ILE A 567 -58.81 -3.11 12.86
C ILE A 567 -60.06 -3.97 12.61
N ASN A 568 -61.15 -3.78 13.40
CA ASN A 568 -62.38 -4.51 13.23
C ASN A 568 -63.01 -4.28 11.85
N SER A 569 -63.00 -3.06 11.35
CA SER A 569 -63.48 -2.73 10.01
C SER A 569 -62.64 -3.41 8.93
N LEU A 570 -61.31 -3.39 9.07
CA LEU A 570 -60.38 -4.02 8.13
C LEU A 570 -60.56 -5.54 8.07
N ILE A 571 -60.63 -6.19 9.24
CA ILE A 571 -60.89 -7.64 9.33
C ILE A 571 -62.20 -8.00 8.61
N LYS A 572 -63.28 -7.24 8.83
CA LYS A 572 -64.53 -7.44 8.17
C LYS A 572 -64.47 -7.30 6.65
N THR A 573 -63.74 -6.28 6.16
CA THR A 573 -63.54 -6.03 4.73
C THR A 573 -62.71 -7.14 4.10
N THR A 574 -61.64 -7.60 4.78
CA THR A 574 -60.75 -8.66 4.32
C THR A 574 -61.49 -10.01 4.22
N LYS A 575 -62.26 -10.37 5.26
CA LYS A 575 -63.10 -11.57 5.26
C LYS A 575 -64.10 -11.57 4.09
N SER A 576 -64.82 -10.48 3.90
CA SER A 576 -65.78 -10.36 2.81
C SER A 576 -65.12 -10.43 1.41
N ALA A 577 -63.91 -9.84 1.24
CA ALA A 577 -63.18 -9.90 -0.01
C ALA A 577 -62.61 -11.33 -0.27
N ALA A 578 -62.19 -12.04 0.79
CA ALA A 578 -61.72 -13.41 0.71
C ALA A 578 -62.84 -14.35 0.22
N GLU A 579 -64.01 -14.34 0.87
CA GLU A 579 -65.17 -15.13 0.48
C GLU A 579 -65.58 -14.86 -0.98
N LYS A 580 -65.64 -13.62 -1.40
CA LYS A 580 -65.98 -13.19 -2.75
C LYS A 580 -65.00 -13.74 -3.80
N ASN A 581 -63.72 -13.90 -3.48
CA ASN A 581 -62.69 -14.41 -4.38
C ASN A 581 -62.43 -15.92 -4.20
N GLY A 582 -63.23 -16.65 -3.42
CA GLY A 582 -63.16 -18.09 -3.25
C GLY A 582 -62.02 -18.54 -2.29
N LEU A 583 -61.55 -17.64 -1.43
CA LEU A 583 -60.57 -17.95 -0.39
C LEU A 583 -61.29 -18.16 0.96
N GLU A 584 -60.80 -19.09 1.77
CA GLU A 584 -61.30 -19.30 3.13
C GLU A 584 -60.83 -18.16 4.05
N PRO A 585 -61.72 -17.39 4.70
CA PRO A 585 -61.34 -16.27 5.57
C PRO A 585 -60.41 -16.67 6.71
N GLU A 586 -60.51 -17.91 7.19
CA GLU A 586 -59.72 -18.50 8.27
C GLU A 586 -58.23 -18.63 7.93
N MET A 587 -57.86 -18.74 6.64
CA MET A 587 -56.47 -18.79 6.21
C MET A 587 -55.69 -17.52 6.58
N PHE A 588 -56.37 -16.40 6.79
CA PHE A 588 -55.78 -15.11 7.16
C PHE A 588 -55.76 -14.86 8.69
N GLU A 589 -56.07 -15.87 9.53
CA GLU A 589 -56.03 -15.73 10.99
C GLU A 589 -54.66 -15.19 11.48
N PRO A 590 -53.50 -15.62 10.94
CA PRO A 590 -52.22 -15.05 11.31
C PRO A 590 -52.12 -13.53 11.08
N PHE A 591 -52.72 -13.01 10.00
CA PHE A 591 -52.82 -11.57 9.75
C PHE A 591 -53.70 -10.85 10.76
N TYR A 592 -54.85 -11.44 11.13
CA TYR A 592 -55.77 -10.85 12.11
C TYR A 592 -55.17 -10.82 13.51
N GLU A 593 -54.42 -11.85 13.88
CA GLU A 593 -53.66 -11.89 15.11
C GLU A 593 -52.58 -10.81 15.11
N ALA A 594 -51.82 -10.65 14.00
CA ALA A 594 -50.80 -9.65 13.85
C ALA A 594 -51.32 -8.21 14.01
N LEU A 595 -52.54 -7.90 13.52
CA LEU A 595 -53.18 -6.59 13.69
C LEU A 595 -53.48 -6.28 15.17
N ASN A 596 -53.72 -7.27 15.99
CA ASN A 596 -54.05 -7.16 17.42
C ASN A 596 -52.87 -7.40 18.38
N LYS A 597 -51.71 -7.78 17.84
CA LYS A 597 -50.52 -8.11 18.61
C LYS A 597 -49.89 -6.86 19.27
N GLU A 598 -49.42 -7.00 20.50
CA GLU A 598 -48.55 -6.00 21.12
C GLU A 598 -47.12 -6.23 20.66
N TYR A 599 -46.57 -5.22 20.01
CA TYR A 599 -45.20 -5.24 19.49
C TYR A 599 -44.22 -4.60 20.47
N THR A 600 -43.04 -5.15 20.52
CA THR A 600 -41.86 -4.63 21.27
C THR A 600 -40.68 -4.53 20.34
N PRO A 601 -39.69 -3.63 20.60
CA PRO A 601 -38.46 -3.60 19.84
C PRO A 601 -37.74 -4.94 19.86
N VAL A 602 -37.16 -5.33 18.70
CA VAL A 602 -36.43 -6.59 18.51
C VAL A 602 -34.97 -6.27 18.15
N ASP A 603 -34.03 -6.99 18.76
CA ASP A 603 -32.63 -6.91 18.38
C ASP A 603 -32.38 -7.73 17.10
N ILE A 604 -32.40 -7.02 15.96
CA ILE A 604 -32.22 -7.63 14.65
C ILE A 604 -30.73 -7.93 14.37
N CYS A 605 -29.83 -7.14 14.99
CA CYS A 605 -28.38 -7.27 14.74
C CYS A 605 -27.82 -8.59 15.28
N HIS A 606 -28.41 -9.14 16.35
CA HIS A 606 -28.01 -10.41 16.94
C HIS A 606 -28.99 -11.56 16.62
N SER A 607 -29.85 -11.37 15.60
CA SER A 607 -30.74 -12.44 15.13
C SER A 607 -29.97 -13.35 14.14
N ASP A 608 -30.17 -14.67 14.25
CA ASP A 608 -29.57 -15.66 13.34
C ASP A 608 -30.12 -15.58 11.89
N VAL A 609 -30.98 -14.59 11.61
CA VAL A 609 -31.62 -14.41 10.31
C VAL A 609 -30.72 -13.78 9.26
N ILE A 610 -29.79 -12.92 9.68
CA ILE A 610 -28.81 -12.32 8.78
C ILE A 610 -27.45 -13.00 9.03
N PRO A 611 -26.88 -13.69 8.01
CA PRO A 611 -25.58 -14.33 8.17
C PRO A 611 -24.51 -13.36 8.64
N GLU A 612 -23.67 -13.80 9.57
CA GLU A 612 -22.57 -12.99 10.12
C GLU A 612 -21.61 -12.52 9.02
N GLU A 613 -21.43 -13.33 7.98
CA GLU A 613 -20.61 -13.02 6.81
C GLU A 613 -21.14 -11.81 6.00
N ILE A 614 -22.44 -11.54 6.10
CA ILE A 614 -23.07 -10.34 5.51
C ILE A 614 -23.02 -9.20 6.52
N MET A 615 -23.44 -9.44 7.76
CA MET A 615 -23.54 -8.42 8.80
C MET A 615 -22.17 -7.73 9.07
N CYS A 616 -21.10 -8.49 9.14
CA CYS A 616 -19.75 -7.98 9.38
C CYS A 616 -19.22 -7.03 8.29
N ASN A 617 -19.88 -6.91 7.13
CA ASN A 617 -19.54 -5.91 6.12
C ASN A 617 -20.19 -4.54 6.39
N PHE A 618 -21.19 -4.49 7.26
CA PHE A 618 -21.97 -3.28 7.52
C PHE A 618 -21.86 -2.79 8.95
N ILE A 619 -21.61 -3.68 9.91
CA ILE A 619 -21.44 -3.30 11.32
C ILE A 619 -20.13 -3.87 11.85
N GLU A 620 -19.37 -3.03 12.54
CA GLU A 620 -18.14 -3.42 13.24
C GLU A 620 -18.13 -2.76 14.63
N GLN A 621 -17.69 -3.49 15.63
CA GLN A 621 -17.49 -2.97 16.98
C GLN A 621 -16.01 -2.80 17.28
N ARG A 622 -15.63 -1.64 17.78
CA ARG A 622 -14.28 -1.30 18.24
C ARG A 622 -13.93 -1.97 19.58
N GLU A 623 -12.63 -2.13 19.84
CA GLU A 623 -12.14 -2.54 21.16
C GLU A 623 -12.48 -1.54 22.27
N ASP A 624 -12.65 -0.24 21.92
CA ASP A 624 -13.09 0.81 22.85
C ASP A 624 -14.62 0.89 23.03
N GLY A 625 -15.35 -0.06 22.44
CA GLY A 625 -16.81 -0.15 22.48
C GLY A 625 -17.54 0.70 21.45
N THR A 626 -16.84 1.44 20.58
CA THR A 626 -17.48 2.25 19.52
C THR A 626 -17.98 1.36 18.37
N TYR A 627 -19.22 1.58 17.92
CA TYR A 627 -19.80 0.92 16.76
C TYR A 627 -19.57 1.74 15.49
N LEU A 628 -19.33 1.06 14.38
CA LEU A 628 -19.23 1.60 13.04
C LEU A 628 -20.29 0.95 12.15
N VAL A 629 -21.13 1.74 11.48
CA VAL A 629 -22.14 1.26 10.54
C VAL A 629 -21.83 1.82 9.17
N PHE A 630 -21.55 0.95 8.21
CA PHE A 630 -21.06 1.32 6.88
C PHE A 630 -22.17 1.48 5.86
N THR A 631 -22.07 2.53 5.05
CA THR A 631 -22.86 2.77 3.83
C THR A 631 -21.92 2.90 2.65
N ASN A 632 -22.20 2.24 1.56
CA ASN A 632 -21.46 2.30 0.31
C ASN A 632 -22.20 3.18 -0.69
N VAL A 633 -21.53 4.20 -1.25
CA VAL A 633 -22.07 5.12 -2.25
C VAL A 633 -21.24 5.03 -3.54
N LYS A 634 -21.92 4.95 -4.70
CA LYS A 634 -21.31 4.87 -6.03
C LYS A 634 -21.72 6.05 -6.91
N THR A 635 -20.73 6.61 -7.63
CA THR A 635 -20.92 7.68 -8.62
C THR A 635 -20.24 7.32 -9.93
N THR A 636 -20.54 8.04 -11.01
CA THR A 636 -19.93 7.82 -12.33
C THR A 636 -18.50 8.33 -12.41
N ASP A 637 -18.14 9.38 -11.64
CA ASP A 637 -16.84 10.05 -11.69
C ASP A 637 -16.37 10.50 -10.29
N MET A 638 -15.09 10.85 -10.19
CA MET A 638 -14.46 11.27 -8.93
C MET A 638 -14.90 12.67 -8.49
N GLU A 639 -15.13 13.59 -9.41
CA GLU A 639 -15.50 14.96 -9.08
C GLU A 639 -16.86 14.99 -8.38
N THR A 640 -17.85 14.27 -8.94
CA THR A 640 -19.16 14.08 -8.31
C THR A 640 -19.04 13.38 -6.95
N LEU A 641 -18.13 12.41 -6.82
CA LEU A 641 -17.92 11.69 -5.56
C LEU A 641 -17.35 12.61 -4.46
N GLU A 642 -16.47 13.53 -4.81
CA GLU A 642 -15.94 14.53 -3.88
C GLU A 642 -17.00 15.55 -3.48
N GLU A 643 -17.81 16.03 -4.44
CA GLU A 643 -18.94 16.91 -4.16
C GLU A 643 -19.93 16.27 -3.19
N VAL A 644 -20.34 15.03 -3.45
CA VAL A 644 -21.24 14.25 -2.58
C VAL A 644 -20.65 14.07 -1.18
N SER A 645 -19.36 13.75 -1.10
CA SER A 645 -18.69 13.52 0.19
C SER A 645 -18.62 14.82 1.02
N SER A 646 -18.27 15.94 0.40
CA SER A 646 -18.20 17.23 1.08
C SER A 646 -19.60 17.69 1.53
N LEU A 647 -20.61 17.41 0.72
CA LEU A 647 -22.01 17.75 1.03
C LEU A 647 -22.52 16.93 2.22
N LEU A 648 -22.29 15.61 2.25
CA LEU A 648 -22.68 14.74 3.36
C LEU A 648 -21.93 15.09 4.66
N ALA A 649 -20.63 15.34 4.58
CA ALA A 649 -19.81 15.72 5.75
C ALA A 649 -20.14 17.12 6.28
N SER A 650 -20.70 18.02 5.49
CA SER A 650 -21.10 19.37 5.90
C SER A 650 -22.45 19.42 6.60
N LYS A 651 -23.27 18.36 6.51
CA LYS A 651 -24.58 18.29 7.16
C LYS A 651 -24.44 18.35 8.68
N ALA A 652 -25.14 19.27 9.34
CA ALA A 652 -25.05 19.48 10.79
C ALA A 652 -25.40 18.22 11.59
N GLU A 653 -26.35 17.45 11.11
CA GLU A 653 -26.84 16.22 11.76
C GLU A 653 -25.88 15.04 11.66
N LEU A 654 -25.00 15.04 10.66
CA LEU A 654 -24.02 13.96 10.39
C LEU A 654 -22.60 14.32 10.83
N LYS A 655 -22.31 15.61 11.02
CA LYS A 655 -20.95 16.16 11.16
C LYS A 655 -20.14 15.54 12.31
N GLU A 656 -20.75 15.23 13.44
CA GLU A 656 -20.06 14.68 14.62
C GLU A 656 -20.03 13.15 14.67
N GLY A 657 -20.80 12.47 13.81
CA GLY A 657 -20.96 11.01 13.82
C GLY A 657 -20.69 10.31 12.48
N LEU A 658 -20.17 11.02 11.47
CA LEU A 658 -19.89 10.44 10.15
C LEU A 658 -18.39 10.48 9.83
N LEU A 659 -17.84 9.35 9.43
CA LEU A 659 -16.51 9.22 8.86
C LEU A 659 -16.61 8.93 7.36
N VAL A 660 -15.87 9.68 6.57
CA VAL A 660 -15.69 9.38 5.14
C VAL A 660 -14.54 8.39 5.03
N VAL A 661 -14.82 7.20 4.50
CA VAL A 661 -13.87 6.10 4.35
C VAL A 661 -13.64 5.89 2.87
N ASP A 662 -12.61 6.55 2.35
CA ASP A 662 -12.27 6.47 0.94
C ASP A 662 -10.91 5.78 0.75
N PRO A 663 -10.84 4.69 -0.01
CA PRO A 663 -9.57 4.13 -0.42
C PRO A 663 -8.71 5.12 -1.21
N PHE A 664 -9.33 6.08 -1.89
CA PHE A 664 -8.68 7.11 -2.72
C PHE A 664 -8.49 8.45 -2.01
N PHE A 665 -9.20 8.73 -0.90
CA PHE A 665 -9.03 9.98 -0.12
C PHE A 665 -7.60 10.15 0.38
N TYR A 666 -6.90 9.03 0.58
CA TYR A 666 -5.48 9.04 0.87
C TYR A 666 -4.63 9.63 -0.27
N THR A 667 -5.14 9.76 -1.51
CA THR A 667 -4.33 10.23 -2.63
C THR A 667 -4.13 11.75 -2.63
N THR A 668 -5.17 12.54 -2.41
CA THR A 668 -5.08 14.02 -2.47
C THR A 668 -4.37 14.59 -1.24
N ASP A 669 -4.76 14.16 -0.03
CA ASP A 669 -4.04 14.52 1.19
C ASP A 669 -2.63 13.96 1.21
N MET A 670 -2.44 12.76 0.65
CA MET A 670 -1.16 12.11 0.55
C MET A 670 -0.18 12.89 -0.32
N LEU A 671 -0.63 13.47 -1.44
CA LEU A 671 0.20 14.35 -2.28
C LEU A 671 0.67 15.59 -1.52
N ALA A 672 -0.22 16.23 -0.78
CA ALA A 672 0.15 17.39 0.03
C ALA A 672 1.17 17.00 1.10
N ILE A 673 0.96 15.86 1.76
CA ILE A 673 1.89 15.32 2.77
C ILE A 673 3.21 14.91 2.12
N MET A 674 3.19 14.22 0.99
CA MET A 674 4.39 13.80 0.26
C MET A 674 5.22 15.02 -0.17
N ASN A 675 4.58 16.05 -0.70
CA ASN A 675 5.27 17.29 -1.08
C ASN A 675 5.87 18.00 0.14
N HIS A 676 5.15 18.05 1.26
CA HIS A 676 5.67 18.58 2.51
C HIS A 676 6.86 17.78 3.05
N ASP A 677 6.73 16.45 3.13
CA ASP A 677 7.77 15.56 3.62
C ASP A 677 9.01 15.61 2.73
N PHE A 678 8.81 15.61 1.40
CA PHE A 678 9.88 15.73 0.41
C PHE A 678 10.67 17.03 0.59
N ASN A 679 10.00 18.18 0.68
CA ASN A 679 10.67 19.47 0.88
C ASN A 679 11.37 19.52 2.24
N THR A 680 10.77 18.96 3.28
CA THR A 680 11.36 18.89 4.62
C THR A 680 12.64 18.06 4.62
N VAL A 681 12.63 16.86 4.03
CA VAL A 681 13.81 16.00 3.90
C VAL A 681 14.89 16.67 3.06
N LEU A 682 14.51 17.28 1.94
CA LEU A 682 15.43 17.98 1.05
C LEU A 682 16.16 19.13 1.78
N ILE A 683 15.42 19.96 2.51
CA ILE A 683 15.98 21.08 3.26
C ILE A 683 16.86 20.59 4.41
N ILE A 684 16.38 19.64 5.22
CA ILE A 684 17.13 19.12 6.37
C ILE A 684 18.42 18.45 5.90
N SER A 685 18.34 17.55 4.89
CA SER A 685 19.51 16.86 4.36
C SER A 685 20.53 17.82 3.75
N SER A 686 20.08 18.78 2.93
CA SER A 686 20.97 19.75 2.29
C SER A 686 21.64 20.68 3.31
N LEU A 687 20.87 21.18 4.29
CA LEU A 687 21.39 22.07 5.34
C LEU A 687 22.37 21.35 6.26
N PHE A 688 22.06 20.11 6.64
CA PHE A 688 22.95 19.28 7.46
C PHE A 688 24.28 19.04 6.75
N VAL A 689 24.25 18.64 5.47
CA VAL A 689 25.45 18.43 4.67
C VAL A 689 26.28 19.70 4.56
N LEU A 690 25.62 20.84 4.25
CA LEU A 690 26.32 22.12 4.18
C LEU A 690 26.99 22.49 5.53
N LEU A 691 26.29 22.29 6.65
CA LEU A 691 26.81 22.55 8.00
C LEU A 691 28.06 21.70 8.28
N ILE A 692 28.00 20.40 7.98
CA ILE A 692 29.17 19.50 8.17
C ILE A 692 30.33 19.90 7.27
N LEU A 693 30.12 20.31 6.03
CA LEU A 693 31.15 20.80 5.14
C LEU A 693 31.78 22.09 5.66
N LEU A 694 31.00 23.01 6.24
CA LEU A 694 31.50 24.24 6.88
C LEU A 694 32.43 23.93 8.07
N ILE A 695 32.00 23.00 8.93
CA ILE A 695 32.81 22.55 10.09
C ILE A 695 34.09 21.85 9.61
N ALA A 696 34.00 21.01 8.57
CA ALA A 696 35.10 20.19 8.07
C ALA A 696 36.22 21.01 7.41
N PHE A 697 35.85 21.95 6.55
CA PHE A 697 36.80 22.75 5.77
C PHE A 697 37.16 24.06 6.45
N ARG A 698 36.41 24.50 7.46
CA ARG A 698 36.63 25.76 8.21
C ARG A 698 36.76 26.99 7.30
N ASN A 699 36.26 26.90 6.09
CA ASN A 699 36.31 27.95 5.07
C ASN A 699 34.98 27.87 4.25
N ILE A 700 34.24 28.97 4.32
CA ILE A 700 32.93 29.07 3.65
C ILE A 700 33.03 28.82 2.14
N ILE A 701 34.05 29.36 1.47
CA ILE A 701 34.20 29.25 0.03
C ILE A 701 34.50 27.78 -0.36
N HIS A 702 35.37 27.11 0.39
CA HIS A 702 35.65 25.68 0.16
C HIS A 702 34.44 24.81 0.42
N ALA A 703 33.65 25.12 1.45
CA ALA A 703 32.41 24.41 1.75
C ALA A 703 31.37 24.60 0.64
N ILE A 704 31.17 25.81 0.12
CA ILE A 704 30.26 26.09 -0.99
C ILE A 704 30.73 25.39 -2.27
N ILE A 705 32.03 25.42 -2.61
CA ILE A 705 32.54 24.70 -3.78
C ILE A 705 32.35 23.20 -3.65
N ALA A 706 32.46 22.65 -2.42
CA ALA A 706 32.21 21.24 -2.16
C ALA A 706 30.71 20.87 -2.19
N PHE A 707 29.81 21.79 -1.83
CA PHE A 707 28.36 21.59 -1.84
C PHE A 707 27.76 21.71 -3.24
N LEU A 708 28.37 22.52 -4.11
CA LEU A 708 27.83 22.87 -5.43
C LEU A 708 27.49 21.66 -6.35
N PRO A 709 28.30 20.58 -6.41
CA PRO A 709 28.01 19.42 -7.24
C PRO A 709 26.63 18.80 -6.93
N MET A 710 26.28 18.64 -5.64
CA MET A 710 24.99 18.05 -5.23
C MET A 710 23.83 18.98 -5.57
N PHE A 711 24.00 20.27 -5.26
CA PHE A 711 23.00 21.29 -5.54
C PHE A 711 22.66 21.36 -7.03
N MET A 712 23.66 21.38 -7.90
CA MET A 712 23.43 21.40 -9.36
C MET A 712 22.88 20.08 -9.87
N SER A 713 23.37 18.94 -9.36
CA SER A 713 22.89 17.62 -9.71
C SER A 713 21.41 17.44 -9.41
N TRP A 714 20.93 18.01 -8.30
CA TRP A 714 19.53 18.00 -7.94
C TRP A 714 18.64 18.61 -9.05
N TYR A 715 18.96 19.81 -9.53
CA TYR A 715 18.22 20.45 -10.61
C TYR A 715 18.33 19.72 -11.95
N ILE A 716 19.46 19.06 -12.22
CA ILE A 716 19.62 18.22 -13.42
C ILE A 716 18.67 17.02 -13.32
N VAL A 717 18.58 16.37 -12.16
CA VAL A 717 17.64 15.25 -11.94
C VAL A 717 16.21 15.69 -12.16
N LEU A 718 15.78 16.80 -11.53
CA LEU A 718 14.44 17.35 -11.73
C LEU A 718 14.15 17.57 -13.22
N GLY A 719 15.10 18.19 -13.94
CA GLY A 719 14.94 18.47 -15.36
C GLY A 719 14.83 17.22 -16.22
N VAL A 720 15.67 16.21 -15.98
CA VAL A 720 15.63 14.95 -16.74
C VAL A 720 14.37 14.16 -16.44
N MET A 721 13.94 14.08 -15.16
CA MET A 721 12.70 13.42 -14.77
C MET A 721 11.50 14.07 -15.44
N ALA A 722 11.44 15.42 -15.45
CA ALA A 722 10.35 16.15 -16.10
C ALA A 722 10.31 15.96 -17.63
N VAL A 723 11.46 15.92 -18.30
CA VAL A 723 11.54 15.66 -19.75
C VAL A 723 11.09 14.24 -20.10
N LEU A 724 11.35 13.28 -19.22
CA LEU A 724 11.00 11.87 -19.43
C LEU A 724 9.63 11.50 -18.85
N ASN A 725 8.89 12.48 -18.32
CA ASN A 725 7.60 12.28 -17.65
C ASN A 725 7.68 11.22 -16.53
N ILE A 726 8.78 11.25 -15.76
CA ILE A 726 8.95 10.41 -14.57
C ILE A 726 8.58 11.24 -13.37
N GLU A 727 7.51 10.88 -12.68
CA GLU A 727 7.00 11.60 -11.51
C GLU A 727 7.60 11.07 -10.21
N PHE A 728 7.60 11.92 -9.19
CA PHE A 728 7.97 11.51 -7.85
C PHE A 728 6.86 10.71 -7.20
N ASN A 729 7.20 9.61 -6.56
CA ASN A 729 6.29 8.79 -5.78
C ASN A 729 6.81 8.65 -4.34
N LEU A 730 6.00 8.07 -3.46
CA LEU A 730 6.32 7.89 -2.04
C LEU A 730 7.68 7.20 -1.80
N ILE A 731 8.09 6.30 -2.69
CA ILE A 731 9.30 5.49 -2.51
C ILE A 731 10.53 6.21 -3.08
N ASN A 732 10.41 6.87 -4.25
CA ASN A 732 11.55 7.53 -4.89
C ASN A 732 11.91 8.89 -4.27
N ILE A 733 11.13 9.42 -3.33
CA ILE A 733 11.48 10.61 -2.50
C ILE A 733 12.88 10.46 -1.85
N VAL A 734 13.28 9.22 -1.54
CA VAL A 734 14.61 8.89 -1.00
C VAL A 734 15.76 9.41 -1.88
N ILE A 735 15.54 9.67 -3.18
CA ILE A 735 16.53 10.18 -4.12
C ILE A 735 17.16 11.48 -3.63
N SER A 736 16.40 12.36 -2.99
CA SER A 736 16.92 13.60 -2.43
C SER A 736 18.03 13.34 -1.41
N THR A 737 17.81 12.36 -0.51
CA THR A 737 18.83 11.99 0.49
C THR A 737 20.03 11.31 -0.15
N PHE A 738 19.83 10.56 -1.24
CA PHE A 738 20.93 9.91 -1.96
C PHE A 738 21.84 10.92 -2.66
N ILE A 739 21.29 11.92 -3.33
CA ILE A 739 22.07 12.95 -4.00
C ILE A 739 22.88 13.75 -3.01
N PHE A 740 22.28 14.23 -1.91
CA PHE A 740 22.97 15.03 -0.91
C PHE A 740 23.88 14.19 -0.01
N GLY A 741 23.47 12.96 0.36
CA GLY A 741 24.26 12.11 1.25
C GLY A 741 25.41 11.40 0.54
N MET A 742 25.13 10.71 -0.56
CA MET A 742 26.15 9.88 -1.24
C MET A 742 26.96 10.68 -2.24
N GLY A 743 26.37 11.68 -2.89
CA GLY A 743 27.08 12.53 -3.86
C GLY A 743 28.17 13.39 -3.21
N VAL A 744 27.97 13.77 -1.95
CA VAL A 744 28.94 14.62 -1.22
C VAL A 744 30.26 13.90 -0.96
N ASP A 745 30.27 12.59 -0.83
CA ASP A 745 31.49 11.82 -0.58
C ASP A 745 32.56 12.09 -1.66
N TYR A 746 32.16 12.04 -2.94
CA TYR A 746 33.08 12.32 -4.05
C TYR A 746 33.64 13.74 -3.98
N SER A 747 32.77 14.69 -3.67
CA SER A 747 33.17 16.10 -3.53
C SER A 747 34.12 16.31 -2.37
N ILE A 748 33.92 15.63 -1.22
CA ILE A 748 34.81 15.70 -0.05
C ILE A 748 36.22 15.18 -0.41
N PHE A 749 36.29 13.99 -1.04
CA PHE A 749 37.60 13.41 -1.40
C PHE A 749 38.34 14.23 -2.43
N VAL A 750 37.66 14.79 -3.45
CA VAL A 750 38.29 15.68 -4.44
C VAL A 750 38.77 16.96 -3.76
N MET A 751 37.96 17.56 -2.89
CA MET A 751 38.32 18.81 -2.19
C MET A 751 39.47 18.59 -1.20
N ASP A 752 39.44 17.48 -0.44
CA ASP A 752 40.55 17.12 0.47
C ASP A 752 41.86 16.93 -0.32
N GLY A 753 41.80 16.28 -1.47
CA GLY A 753 42.92 16.12 -2.38
C GLY A 753 43.44 17.45 -2.98
N LEU A 754 42.55 18.38 -3.33
CA LEU A 754 42.91 19.70 -3.85
C LEU A 754 43.56 20.57 -2.79
N ILE A 755 43.03 20.55 -1.55
CA ILE A 755 43.56 21.37 -0.44
C ILE A 755 44.92 20.85 0.03
N ARG A 756 45.09 19.53 0.16
CA ARG A 756 46.37 18.95 0.67
C ARG A 756 47.42 18.69 -0.41
N GLY A 757 47.01 18.74 -1.69
CA GLY A 757 47.86 18.40 -2.82
C GLY A 757 48.84 19.47 -3.26
N GLU A 758 48.91 20.62 -2.53
CA GLU A 758 49.85 21.70 -2.83
C GLU A 758 51.34 21.30 -2.66
N GLY A 759 51.62 20.08 -2.13
CA GLY A 759 52.99 19.54 -1.95
C GLY A 759 53.33 18.25 -2.74
N GLY A 760 52.48 17.77 -3.61
CA GLY A 760 52.78 16.58 -4.42
C GLY A 760 51.50 15.84 -4.87
N GLY A 761 51.22 15.79 -6.16
CA GLY A 761 50.01 15.29 -6.77
C GLY A 761 49.67 13.80 -6.57
N GLU A 762 50.37 13.06 -5.67
CA GLU A 762 50.14 11.65 -5.38
C GLU A 762 48.81 11.41 -4.67
N LEU A 763 48.51 12.16 -3.62
CA LEU A 763 47.33 11.99 -2.80
C LEU A 763 46.04 12.17 -3.63
N ILE A 764 46.00 13.22 -4.46
CA ILE A 764 44.85 13.47 -5.34
C ILE A 764 44.67 12.37 -6.40
N ARG A 765 45.76 11.77 -6.89
CA ARG A 765 45.76 10.64 -7.81
C ARG A 765 45.14 9.41 -7.14
N TYR A 766 45.52 9.09 -5.92
CA TYR A 766 45.00 7.98 -5.14
C TYR A 766 43.50 8.14 -4.84
N HIS A 767 43.08 9.34 -4.42
CA HIS A 767 41.69 9.66 -4.20
C HIS A 767 40.86 9.54 -5.47
N ARG A 768 41.29 10.06 -6.61
CA ARG A 768 40.58 9.98 -7.88
C ARG A 768 40.39 8.55 -8.37
N THR A 769 41.42 7.70 -8.22
CA THR A 769 41.29 6.26 -8.56
C THR A 769 40.33 5.56 -7.63
N ALA A 770 40.34 5.84 -6.34
CA ALA A 770 39.40 5.30 -5.39
C ALA A 770 37.95 5.75 -5.69
N ILE A 771 37.74 7.03 -6.02
CA ILE A 771 36.45 7.59 -6.45
C ILE A 771 35.93 6.85 -7.70
N PHE A 772 36.81 6.56 -8.68
CA PHE A 772 36.44 5.84 -9.89
C PHE A 772 35.85 4.46 -9.55
N PHE A 773 36.55 3.68 -8.73
CA PHE A 773 36.03 2.36 -8.32
C PHE A 773 34.74 2.47 -7.49
N SER A 774 34.68 3.42 -6.59
CA SER A 774 33.47 3.71 -5.79
C SER A 774 32.28 4.09 -6.70
N ALA A 775 32.52 4.99 -7.66
CA ALA A 775 31.52 5.43 -8.63
C ALA A 775 31.03 4.28 -9.52
N VAL A 776 31.94 3.45 -10.05
CA VAL A 776 31.59 2.28 -10.85
C VAL A 776 30.75 1.28 -10.05
N MET A 777 31.13 0.99 -8.80
CA MET A 777 30.36 0.09 -7.91
C MET A 777 28.98 0.64 -7.65
N LEU A 778 28.86 1.93 -7.36
CA LEU A 778 27.58 2.56 -7.08
C LEU A 778 26.69 2.61 -8.31
N ILE A 779 27.25 2.97 -9.48
CA ILE A 779 26.51 2.94 -10.76
C ILE A 779 26.03 1.53 -11.10
N LEU A 780 26.81 0.50 -10.82
CA LEU A 780 26.41 -0.89 -11.04
C LEU A 780 25.33 -1.35 -10.06
N ALA A 781 25.48 -1.01 -8.77
CA ALA A 781 24.52 -1.36 -7.74
C ALA A 781 23.15 -0.70 -8.00
N ILE A 782 23.13 0.59 -8.25
CA ILE A 782 21.90 1.34 -8.51
C ILE A 782 21.38 1.08 -9.93
N GLY A 783 22.26 1.03 -10.92
CA GLY A 783 21.91 0.75 -12.32
C GLY A 783 21.26 -0.62 -12.49
N SER A 784 21.60 -1.60 -11.64
CA SER A 784 20.93 -2.90 -11.67
C SER A 784 19.43 -2.80 -11.33
N LEU A 785 19.00 -1.82 -10.53
CA LEU A 785 17.60 -1.60 -10.17
C LEU A 785 16.77 -1.10 -11.35
N MET A 786 17.41 -0.55 -12.41
CA MET A 786 16.71 -0.21 -13.65
C MET A 786 16.15 -1.43 -14.38
N PHE A 787 16.65 -2.63 -14.08
CA PHE A 787 16.16 -3.89 -14.64
C PHE A 787 15.07 -4.53 -13.77
N ALA A 788 14.69 -3.90 -12.67
CA ALA A 788 13.56 -4.33 -11.86
C ALA A 788 12.26 -4.15 -12.64
N VAL A 789 11.35 -5.10 -12.52
CA VAL A 789 10.01 -5.03 -13.13
C VAL A 789 9.06 -4.26 -12.22
N HIS A 790 9.33 -4.22 -10.91
CA HIS A 790 8.53 -3.44 -9.97
C HIS A 790 8.72 -1.93 -10.23
N PRO A 791 7.62 -1.17 -10.55
CA PRO A 791 7.73 0.21 -11.01
C PRO A 791 8.48 1.14 -10.04
N ALA A 792 8.18 1.02 -8.74
CA ALA A 792 8.81 1.86 -7.73
C ALA A 792 10.33 1.62 -7.61
N ILE A 793 10.78 0.36 -7.70
CA ILE A 793 12.21 0.02 -7.65
C ILE A 793 12.91 0.54 -8.90
N HIS A 794 12.29 0.36 -10.06
CA HIS A 794 12.78 0.87 -11.35
C HIS A 794 12.99 2.40 -11.32
N SER A 795 12.00 3.14 -10.81
CA SER A 795 12.05 4.61 -10.75
C SER A 795 13.17 5.15 -9.85
N ILE A 796 13.44 4.47 -8.70
CA ILE A 796 14.58 4.79 -7.83
C ILE A 796 15.89 4.58 -8.57
N GLY A 797 16.05 3.43 -9.25
CA GLY A 797 17.26 3.09 -9.97
C GLY A 797 17.61 4.13 -11.02
N PHE A 798 16.63 4.49 -11.85
CA PHE A 798 16.81 5.44 -12.95
C PHE A 798 17.18 6.84 -12.47
N SER A 799 16.40 7.41 -11.56
CA SER A 799 16.59 8.79 -11.10
C SER A 799 17.87 8.96 -10.25
N THR A 800 18.21 7.96 -9.41
CA THR A 800 19.45 7.98 -8.65
C THR A 800 20.68 7.85 -9.57
N LEU A 801 20.60 7.02 -10.61
CA LEU A 801 21.68 6.89 -11.61
C LEU A 801 21.99 8.24 -12.28
N ILE A 802 20.96 8.98 -12.70
CA ILE A 802 21.12 10.32 -13.28
C ILE A 802 21.77 11.28 -12.27
N GLY A 803 21.30 11.25 -11.03
CA GLY A 803 21.83 12.08 -9.95
C GLY A 803 23.31 11.82 -9.69
N MET A 804 23.70 10.55 -9.64
CA MET A 804 25.10 10.18 -9.41
C MET A 804 25.99 10.49 -10.61
N ALA A 805 25.54 10.23 -11.82
CA ALA A 805 26.29 10.54 -13.05
C ALA A 805 26.55 12.06 -13.17
N SER A 806 25.52 12.87 -12.93
CA SER A 806 25.64 14.33 -12.94
C SER A 806 26.54 14.85 -11.82
N THR A 807 26.44 14.30 -10.60
CA THR A 807 27.33 14.68 -9.49
C THR A 807 28.80 14.37 -9.81
N ILE A 808 29.09 13.19 -10.36
CA ILE A 808 30.44 12.81 -10.77
C ILE A 808 30.96 13.77 -11.85
N LEU A 809 30.16 14.06 -12.87
CA LEU A 809 30.53 15.00 -13.94
C LEU A 809 30.92 16.36 -13.34
N ILE A 810 30.08 16.93 -12.48
CA ILE A 810 30.32 18.25 -11.88
C ILE A 810 31.54 18.22 -10.94
N THR A 811 31.71 17.15 -10.16
CA THR A 811 32.83 16.97 -9.22
C THR A 811 34.20 16.89 -9.94
N PHE A 812 34.27 16.29 -11.14
CA PHE A 812 35.50 16.20 -11.91
C PHE A 812 35.74 17.39 -12.84
N THR A 813 34.72 18.19 -13.13
CA THR A 813 34.81 19.33 -14.07
C THR A 813 34.75 20.67 -13.36
N LEU A 814 33.59 21.07 -12.88
CA LEU A 814 33.29 22.40 -12.35
C LEU A 814 33.95 22.64 -10.98
N GLN A 815 33.94 21.66 -10.09
CA GLN A 815 34.52 21.82 -8.74
C GLN A 815 36.01 22.15 -8.76
N PRO A 816 36.91 21.42 -9.48
CA PRO A 816 38.30 21.78 -9.59
C PRO A 816 38.51 23.09 -10.39
N TYR A 817 37.65 23.36 -11.40
CA TYR A 817 37.73 24.63 -12.14
C TYR A 817 37.55 25.84 -11.23
N LEU A 818 36.52 25.83 -10.37
CA LEU A 818 36.26 26.91 -9.41
C LEU A 818 37.35 27.01 -8.37
N TYR A 819 37.88 25.90 -7.85
CA TYR A 819 38.98 25.90 -6.89
C TYR A 819 40.22 26.56 -7.47
N TYR A 820 40.71 26.16 -8.65
CA TYR A 820 41.87 26.73 -9.27
C TYR A 820 41.68 28.20 -9.72
N LYS A 821 40.47 28.56 -10.14
CA LYS A 821 40.14 29.98 -10.43
C LYS A 821 40.22 30.84 -9.19
N LEU A 822 39.74 30.34 -8.05
CA LEU A 822 39.84 31.01 -6.75
C LEU A 822 41.30 31.19 -6.32
N GLN A 823 42.14 30.16 -6.47
CA GLN A 823 43.56 30.22 -6.14
C GLN A 823 44.31 31.29 -6.98
N ARG A 824 44.03 31.30 -8.29
CA ARG A 824 44.60 32.33 -9.19
C ARG A 824 44.14 33.75 -8.81
N PHE A 825 42.90 33.90 -8.37
CA PHE A 825 42.42 35.21 -7.93
C PHE A 825 43.09 35.68 -6.65
N LYS A 826 43.31 34.78 -5.67
CA LYS A 826 44.05 35.08 -4.44
C LYS A 826 45.52 35.44 -4.72
N ALA A 827 46.17 34.67 -5.60
CA ALA A 827 47.58 34.94 -6.00
C ALA A 827 47.78 36.26 -6.78
N LYS A 828 46.73 36.80 -7.42
CA LYS A 828 46.73 38.11 -8.08
C LYS A 828 46.53 39.28 -7.12
N LYS A 829 45.92 38.99 -5.94
CA LYS A 829 45.71 40.01 -4.89
C LYS A 829 46.82 40.11 -3.86
N GLN A 830 47.67 39.10 -3.76
CA GLN A 830 48.94 39.12 -3.05
C GLN A 830 50.05 39.64 -4.00
#